data_2ba28c57e7bc316d457f1f24aebda9d7
#
_entry.id   2ba28c57e7bc316d457f1f24aebda9d7
#
_cell.length_a   1.000
_cell.length_b   1.000
_cell.length_c   1.000
_cell.angle_alpha   90.00
_cell.angle_beta   90.00
_cell.angle_gamma   90.00
#
_symmetry.space_group_name_H-M   'P 1'
#
loop_
_entity.id
_entity.type
_entity.pdbx_description
1 polymer ?
#
loop_
_entity_poly.entity_id
_entity_poly.type
_entity_poly.pdbx_seq_one_letter_code
_entity_poly.pdbx_strand_id
1 'polypeptide(L)'
;VPMNKIDALDTDPDETQEWLDSLASVLRTQGVERVQYLLQKLSVKLTEQGSQLPYAITTPYRNTIPVHKEARMPGDLFIERNIRSLIRWNAMAMVMRANIKDSTLGGHISTFQSSATLYDVGFNYFFRGNQPNKPGDLLYIQGHSAPGVYARSFLEGHLSEGQLDKFRQEVDGDGLSSYPHPWLMPDYWQFPTVSMGLGPLQAIYQAHIMKYLVNRGLAPENDRKVWCFIGDGEMDEPESLGAISLAGREGLDNLIFVVNCNLQRLDGPVRGNGKIIQELEGSFRGAGWNVIKVIWGRQWDPLFEKDSQGLLQQRMDEAVDGDYQNYKSHGGAYVREHFFGADPALKALVEDLTDQQISRLNRGGHDPYKVYAAYAAAVAHKGQPTVILAKTVKGYGLGLAGEAQNFTHSVKKLDTEALKEFRDRFDIPISDQDLDAIPYYRPAEDSIELRYLKSCREKLGGAMPSRISQFDPLTIPALDAFDALLRGSGDREMSTTMAFVRLLSIMVKDPHIGARVVPIVPDEARTFGMEGMFRQLGIYSSVGQLYEPVDTGQIMSYREDRHGQVMEEGINEGGAFAAWLAAATSYSNHAETLVPFYIYYSMFGFQRIGDLCWAAGDLSARGFLLGGTSGRTTLNGEGLQHQDGHSHILAGTVPNCVTYDPTFAYELAVIIQHGLQVMFVDKRPCYFYITVTNENYVQPPMPAGCESG
;
A
#
# COMPACT_ATOMS: atom_id res chain seq x y z
N VAL A 1 -11.14 25.39 -10.58
CA VAL A 1 -11.27 26.85 -10.70
C VAL A 1 -10.08 27.44 -9.98
N PRO A 2 -9.22 28.26 -10.60
CA PRO A 2 -8.10 28.89 -9.92
C PRO A 2 -8.62 29.81 -8.81
N MET A 3 -8.01 29.75 -7.61
CA MET A 3 -8.32 30.60 -6.45
C MET A 3 -8.28 32.10 -6.77
N ASN A 4 -7.51 32.53 -7.80
CA ASN A 4 -7.39 33.91 -8.26
C ASN A 4 -8.68 34.58 -8.74
N LYS A 5 -9.79 33.88 -8.91
CA LYS A 5 -11.07 34.54 -9.28
C LYS A 5 -11.87 35.04 -8.07
N ILE A 6 -11.57 34.57 -6.86
CA ILE A 6 -12.28 34.98 -5.65
C ILE A 6 -11.74 36.33 -5.16
N ASP A 7 -10.41 36.50 -5.13
CA ASP A 7 -9.77 37.75 -4.72
C ASP A 7 -10.05 38.89 -5.73
N ALA A 8 -10.21 38.56 -7.02
CA ALA A 8 -10.59 39.54 -8.06
C ALA A 8 -12.05 39.98 -7.96
N LEU A 9 -12.86 39.40 -7.08
CA LEU A 9 -14.27 39.68 -6.84
C LEU A 9 -14.56 40.28 -5.46
N ASP A 10 -13.53 40.61 -4.67
CA ASP A 10 -13.72 41.28 -3.38
C ASP A 10 -14.18 42.73 -3.61
N THR A 11 -15.46 42.94 -3.39
CA THR A 11 -16.11 44.23 -3.59
C THR A 11 -16.09 45.09 -2.33
N ASP A 12 -15.72 44.53 -1.18
CA ASP A 12 -15.62 45.21 0.12
C ASP A 12 -14.52 44.57 1.00
N PRO A 13 -13.26 44.99 0.79
CA PRO A 13 -12.13 44.45 1.56
C PRO A 13 -12.22 44.72 3.08
N ASP A 14 -12.86 45.79 3.50
CA ASP A 14 -13.01 46.14 4.90
C ASP A 14 -13.99 45.16 5.59
N GLU A 15 -15.15 44.84 4.97
CA GLU A 15 -16.08 43.83 5.45
C GLU A 15 -15.42 42.45 5.47
N THR A 16 -14.67 42.10 4.45
CA THR A 16 -13.90 40.85 4.41
C THR A 16 -12.94 40.70 5.61
N GLN A 17 -12.21 41.78 5.92
CA GLN A 17 -11.29 41.81 7.03
C GLN A 17 -12.02 41.68 8.38
N GLU A 18 -13.16 42.36 8.56
CA GLU A 18 -14.01 42.23 9.77
C GLU A 18 -14.48 40.80 10.01
N TRP A 19 -14.90 40.06 8.96
CA TRP A 19 -15.26 38.64 9.04
C TRP A 19 -14.07 37.78 9.44
N LEU A 20 -12.88 38.00 8.87
CA LEU A 20 -11.66 37.29 9.19
C LEU A 20 -11.21 37.54 10.64
N ASP A 21 -11.29 38.79 11.13
CA ASP A 21 -10.94 39.14 12.50
C ASP A 21 -11.92 38.55 13.51
N SER A 22 -13.21 38.52 13.18
CA SER A 22 -14.24 37.85 13.99
C SER A 22 -13.97 36.34 14.10
N LEU A 23 -13.65 35.69 12.98
CA LEU A 23 -13.30 34.28 12.95
C LEU A 23 -12.03 33.99 13.76
N ALA A 24 -11.00 34.84 13.62
CA ALA A 24 -9.76 34.75 14.38
C ALA A 24 -9.99 34.92 15.90
N SER A 25 -10.91 35.81 16.29
CA SER A 25 -11.30 35.99 17.69
C SER A 25 -11.98 34.74 18.25
N VAL A 26 -12.92 34.13 17.54
CA VAL A 26 -13.57 32.88 17.93
C VAL A 26 -12.54 31.75 18.04
N LEU A 27 -11.61 31.66 17.09
CA LEU A 27 -10.54 30.66 17.12
C LEU A 27 -9.68 30.76 18.38
N ARG A 28 -9.32 32.00 18.79
CA ARG A 28 -8.54 32.23 20.00
C ARG A 28 -9.30 31.97 21.31
N THR A 29 -10.59 32.28 21.35
CA THR A 29 -11.38 32.24 22.59
C THR A 29 -12.14 30.95 22.80
N GLN A 30 -12.61 30.28 21.73
CA GLN A 30 -13.46 29.12 21.78
C GLN A 30 -12.88 27.88 21.05
N GLY A 31 -11.75 28.04 20.37
CA GLY A 31 -11.03 26.94 19.71
C GLY A 31 -11.58 26.55 18.34
N VAL A 32 -10.87 25.55 17.74
CA VAL A 32 -11.09 25.12 16.35
C VAL A 32 -12.48 24.49 16.15
N GLU A 33 -12.99 23.74 17.09
CA GLU A 33 -14.29 23.06 16.99
C GLU A 33 -15.44 24.04 16.82
N ARG A 34 -15.39 25.17 17.53
CA ARG A 34 -16.41 26.22 17.40
C ARG A 34 -16.35 26.91 16.04
N VAL A 35 -15.14 27.16 15.52
CA VAL A 35 -14.95 27.71 14.18
C VAL A 35 -15.50 26.76 13.12
N GLN A 36 -15.19 25.48 13.19
CA GLN A 36 -15.72 24.46 12.28
C GLN A 36 -17.24 24.41 12.30
N TYR A 37 -17.85 24.48 13.48
CA TYR A 37 -19.32 24.53 13.61
C TYR A 37 -19.90 25.77 12.94
N LEU A 38 -19.32 26.94 13.10
CA LEU A 38 -19.79 28.19 12.48
C LEU A 38 -19.69 28.12 10.96
N LEU A 39 -18.55 27.64 10.44
CA LEU A 39 -18.36 27.47 9.00
C LEU A 39 -19.38 26.48 8.40
N GLN A 40 -19.65 25.39 9.11
CA GLN A 40 -20.69 24.44 8.71
C GLN A 40 -22.07 25.08 8.66
N LYS A 41 -22.44 25.91 9.65
CA LYS A 41 -23.73 26.63 9.68
C LYS A 41 -23.85 27.66 8.54
N LEU A 42 -22.77 28.39 8.26
CA LEU A 42 -22.73 29.33 7.13
C LEU A 42 -22.87 28.59 5.80
N SER A 43 -22.21 27.44 5.66
CA SER A 43 -22.31 26.56 4.49
C SER A 43 -23.75 26.11 4.23
N VAL A 44 -24.45 25.63 5.25
CA VAL A 44 -25.86 25.21 5.16
C VAL A 44 -26.72 26.36 4.69
N LYS A 45 -26.53 27.56 5.27
CA LYS A 45 -27.32 28.76 4.92
C LYS A 45 -27.13 29.20 3.48
N LEU A 46 -25.91 29.09 2.94
CA LEU A 46 -25.63 29.36 1.53
C LEU A 46 -26.29 28.34 0.61
N THR A 47 -26.28 27.05 1.00
CA THR A 47 -26.91 25.99 0.22
C THR A 47 -28.42 26.15 0.16
N GLU A 48 -29.07 26.60 1.25
CA GLU A 48 -30.52 26.92 1.29
C GLU A 48 -30.92 28.01 0.28
N GLN A 49 -29.98 28.88 -0.10
CA GLN A 49 -30.19 29.91 -1.14
C GLN A 49 -29.86 29.41 -2.56
N GLY A 50 -29.64 28.08 -2.73
CA GLY A 50 -29.32 27.46 -4.02
C GLY A 50 -27.90 27.78 -4.52
N SER A 51 -27.04 28.34 -3.68
CA SER A 51 -25.66 28.60 -4.02
C SER A 51 -24.83 27.34 -3.87
N GLN A 52 -24.03 27.00 -4.90
CA GLN A 52 -23.00 25.97 -4.76
C GLN A 52 -21.79 26.58 -4.09
N LEU A 53 -21.44 26.05 -2.92
CA LEU A 53 -20.19 26.42 -2.25
C LEU A 53 -19.00 25.95 -3.08
N PRO A 54 -18.04 26.81 -3.37
CA PRO A 54 -16.76 26.37 -3.87
C PRO A 54 -15.99 25.73 -2.71
N TYR A 55 -16.36 24.49 -2.35
CA TYR A 55 -15.48 23.72 -1.46
C TYR A 55 -14.18 23.49 -2.19
N ALA A 56 -13.15 24.15 -1.76
CA ALA A 56 -11.81 23.74 -2.05
C ALA A 56 -11.63 22.36 -1.35
N ILE A 57 -11.75 21.28 -2.12
CA ILE A 57 -11.43 19.90 -1.68
C ILE A 57 -9.95 19.84 -1.27
N THR A 58 -9.18 20.87 -1.59
CA THR A 58 -7.75 20.99 -1.33
C THR A 58 -7.45 22.18 -0.43
N THR A 59 -6.39 22.05 0.36
CA THR A 59 -5.83 23.12 1.19
C THR A 59 -4.67 23.83 0.45
N PRO A 60 -4.20 25.01 0.90
CA PRO A 60 -3.06 25.69 0.31
C PRO A 60 -1.83 24.78 0.12
N TYR A 61 -0.99 25.04 -0.87
CA TYR A 61 0.17 24.23 -1.22
C TYR A 61 1.32 24.40 -0.23
N ARG A 62 1.07 23.96 1.02
CA ARG A 62 2.01 24.01 2.15
C ARG A 62 1.87 22.79 3.06
N ASN A 63 2.76 22.66 4.03
CA ASN A 63 2.72 21.58 5.01
C ASN A 63 1.43 21.63 5.83
N THR A 64 0.82 20.46 6.05
CA THR A 64 -0.42 20.35 6.84
C THR A 64 -0.16 20.64 8.31
N ILE A 65 0.99 20.16 8.84
CA ILE A 65 1.37 20.36 10.25
C ILE A 65 2.12 21.69 10.37
N PRO A 66 1.59 22.67 11.11
CA PRO A 66 2.31 23.91 11.34
C PRO A 66 3.51 23.69 12.27
N VAL A 67 4.57 24.49 12.13
CA VAL A 67 5.86 24.35 12.84
C VAL A 67 5.70 24.15 14.34
N HIS A 68 4.83 24.94 14.99
CA HIS A 68 4.61 24.87 16.44
C HIS A 68 3.90 23.60 16.94
N LYS A 69 3.35 22.79 16.02
CA LYS A 69 2.69 21.48 16.30
C LYS A 69 3.53 20.29 15.86
N GLU A 70 4.70 20.51 15.28
CA GLU A 70 5.57 19.43 14.85
C GLU A 70 6.11 18.65 16.05
N ALA A 71 5.94 17.34 16.05
CA ALA A 71 6.56 16.46 17.03
C ALA A 71 8.09 16.53 16.89
N ARG A 72 8.79 16.69 18.02
CA ARG A 72 10.25 16.79 18.03
C ARG A 72 10.89 15.42 17.77
N MET A 73 11.71 15.33 16.73
CA MET A 73 12.49 14.14 16.42
C MET A 73 13.55 13.89 17.53
N PRO A 74 13.61 12.67 18.12
CA PRO A 74 14.45 12.42 19.29
C PRO A 74 15.89 12.04 18.98
N GLY A 75 16.24 11.78 17.71
CA GLY A 75 17.53 11.21 17.31
C GLY A 75 18.66 12.22 17.10
N ASP A 76 19.84 11.69 16.79
CA ASP A 76 21.01 12.47 16.41
C ASP A 76 21.06 12.67 14.91
N LEU A 77 20.80 13.90 14.49
CA LEU A 77 20.72 14.26 13.08
C LEU A 77 22.03 14.06 12.33
N PHE A 78 23.18 14.24 13.00
CA PHE A 78 24.49 14.10 12.36
C PHE A 78 24.78 12.63 12.08
N ILE A 79 24.58 11.74 13.04
CA ILE A 79 24.75 10.29 12.88
C ILE A 79 23.79 9.77 11.81
N GLU A 80 22.53 10.16 11.86
CA GLU A 80 21.52 9.72 10.87
C GLU A 80 21.81 10.24 9.46
N ARG A 81 22.33 11.47 9.33
CA ARG A 81 22.78 11.98 8.04
C ARG A 81 23.89 11.12 7.46
N ASN A 82 24.89 10.75 8.27
CA ASN A 82 25.99 9.90 7.84
C ASN A 82 25.47 8.52 7.40
N ILE A 83 24.63 7.89 8.22
CA ILE A 83 24.03 6.58 7.90
C ILE A 83 23.27 6.66 6.57
N ARG A 84 22.39 7.65 6.40
CA ARG A 84 21.60 7.84 5.19
C ARG A 84 22.48 8.11 3.97
N SER A 85 23.57 8.82 4.14
CA SER A 85 24.57 9.04 3.10
C SER A 85 25.21 7.72 2.65
N LEU A 86 25.61 6.87 3.59
CA LEU A 86 26.18 5.54 3.31
C LEU A 86 25.17 4.61 2.62
N ILE A 87 23.91 4.65 3.05
CA ILE A 87 22.82 3.87 2.39
C ILE A 87 22.65 4.34 0.93
N ARG A 88 22.64 5.66 0.69
CA ARG A 88 22.55 6.24 -0.66
C ARG A 88 23.70 5.80 -1.55
N TRP A 89 24.92 5.83 -1.02
CA TRP A 89 26.11 5.39 -1.73
C TRP A 89 26.04 3.90 -2.08
N ASN A 90 25.81 3.04 -1.10
CA ASN A 90 25.78 1.59 -1.31
C ASN A 90 24.67 1.15 -2.27
N ALA A 91 23.50 1.80 -2.20
CA ALA A 91 22.39 1.55 -3.14
C ALA A 91 22.78 1.92 -4.58
N MET A 92 23.43 3.06 -4.77
CA MET A 92 23.95 3.50 -6.09
C MET A 92 25.06 2.59 -6.56
N ALA A 93 26.05 2.28 -5.70
CA ALA A 93 27.18 1.40 -6.01
C ALA A 93 26.71 0.01 -6.47
N MET A 94 25.72 -0.58 -5.81
CA MET A 94 25.15 -1.88 -6.17
C MET A 94 24.59 -1.89 -7.60
N VAL A 95 23.80 -0.88 -7.96
CA VAL A 95 23.24 -0.77 -9.32
C VAL A 95 24.33 -0.54 -10.35
N MET A 96 25.31 0.32 -10.06
CA MET A 96 26.42 0.62 -10.98
C MET A 96 27.32 -0.58 -11.19
N ARG A 97 27.75 -1.27 -10.12
CA ARG A 97 28.60 -2.47 -10.20
C ARG A 97 27.92 -3.57 -11.01
N ALA A 98 26.61 -3.79 -10.79
CA ALA A 98 25.83 -4.74 -11.61
C ALA A 98 25.89 -4.39 -13.10
N ASN A 99 25.67 -3.12 -13.46
CA ASN A 99 25.68 -2.68 -14.87
C ASN A 99 27.08 -2.54 -15.48
N ILE A 100 28.15 -2.47 -14.69
CA ILE A 100 29.53 -2.59 -15.18
C ILE A 100 29.81 -4.05 -15.56
N LYS A 101 29.37 -5.00 -14.72
CA LYS A 101 29.52 -6.43 -14.95
C LYS A 101 28.69 -6.87 -16.17
N ASP A 102 27.41 -6.47 -16.23
CA ASP A 102 26.51 -6.76 -17.34
C ASP A 102 25.47 -5.63 -17.47
N SER A 103 25.53 -4.90 -18.57
CA SER A 103 24.65 -3.74 -18.82
C SER A 103 23.16 -4.13 -18.99
N THR A 104 22.85 -5.41 -19.15
CA THR A 104 21.48 -5.92 -19.26
C THR A 104 20.79 -6.09 -17.90
N LEU A 105 21.55 -6.14 -16.80
CA LEU A 105 20.97 -6.30 -15.45
C LEU A 105 20.08 -5.13 -15.04
N GLY A 106 20.39 -3.91 -15.45
CA GLY A 106 19.55 -2.75 -15.17
C GLY A 106 19.53 -2.36 -13.69
N GLY A 107 18.38 -1.92 -13.21
CA GLY A 107 18.19 -1.40 -11.85
C GLY A 107 17.89 0.10 -11.85
N HIS A 108 17.50 0.63 -10.70
CA HIS A 108 17.08 2.02 -10.56
C HIS A 108 17.82 2.70 -9.40
N ILE A 109 18.45 3.83 -9.69
CA ILE A 109 19.11 4.67 -8.69
C ILE A 109 18.16 5.75 -8.18
N SER A 110 17.49 6.44 -9.10
CA SER A 110 16.81 7.72 -8.87
C SER A 110 15.62 7.63 -7.89
N THR A 111 14.87 6.52 -7.89
CA THR A 111 13.68 6.36 -7.03
C THR A 111 14.07 6.28 -5.56
N PHE A 112 15.04 5.43 -5.22
CA PHE A 112 15.51 5.38 -3.83
C PHE A 112 16.16 6.71 -3.40
N GLN A 113 16.91 7.38 -4.27
CA GLN A 113 17.49 8.67 -3.95
C GLN A 113 16.42 9.71 -3.58
N SER A 114 15.24 9.64 -4.19
CA SER A 114 14.11 10.52 -3.82
C SER A 114 13.49 10.14 -2.47
N SER A 115 13.38 8.86 -2.15
CA SER A 115 12.65 8.34 -0.98
C SER A 115 13.52 8.01 0.24
N ALA A 116 14.83 8.12 0.15
CA ALA A 116 15.75 7.65 1.19
C ALA A 116 15.44 8.21 2.59
N THR A 117 15.07 9.49 2.70
CA THR A 117 14.71 10.09 4.00
C THR A 117 13.40 9.52 4.55
N LEU A 118 12.44 9.22 3.66
CA LEU A 118 11.15 8.62 4.04
C LEU A 118 11.36 7.24 4.66
N TYR A 119 12.19 6.40 4.04
CA TYR A 119 12.53 5.07 4.58
C TYR A 119 13.38 5.16 5.84
N ASP A 120 14.40 6.01 5.85
CA ASP A 120 15.32 6.11 6.98
C ASP A 120 14.60 6.49 8.29
N VAL A 121 13.73 7.50 8.25
CA VAL A 121 12.91 7.90 9.41
C VAL A 121 11.98 6.75 9.83
N GLY A 122 11.39 6.03 8.87
CA GLY A 122 10.53 4.88 9.15
C GLY A 122 11.28 3.76 9.86
N PHE A 123 12.43 3.35 9.34
CA PHE A 123 13.26 2.30 9.91
C PHE A 123 13.86 2.66 11.27
N ASN A 124 14.16 3.94 11.50
CA ASN A 124 14.78 4.38 12.75
C ASN A 124 13.77 4.54 13.90
N TYR A 125 12.48 4.85 13.59
CA TYR A 125 11.53 5.28 14.62
C TYR A 125 10.16 4.60 14.62
N PHE A 126 9.73 4.00 13.50
CA PHE A 126 8.34 3.61 13.36
C PHE A 126 8.11 2.15 12.97
N PHE A 127 8.88 1.59 12.04
CA PHE A 127 8.63 0.24 11.52
C PHE A 127 9.03 -0.83 12.54
N ARG A 128 8.04 -1.51 13.11
CA ARG A 128 8.25 -2.54 14.13
C ARG A 128 8.51 -3.89 13.49
N GLY A 129 9.60 -4.55 13.88
CA GLY A 129 9.97 -5.88 13.44
C GLY A 129 9.16 -6.98 14.13
N ASN A 130 9.23 -8.18 13.57
CA ASN A 130 8.63 -9.38 14.16
C ASN A 130 9.37 -9.80 15.43
N GLN A 131 8.62 -10.09 16.49
CA GLN A 131 9.13 -10.68 17.72
C GLN A 131 8.48 -12.06 17.94
N PRO A 132 9.05 -12.95 18.76
CA PRO A 132 8.43 -14.20 19.08
C PRO A 132 6.98 -14.00 19.56
N ASN A 133 6.02 -14.64 18.89
CA ASN A 133 4.58 -14.57 19.15
C ASN A 133 3.95 -13.16 19.07
N LYS A 134 4.67 -12.19 18.50
CA LYS A 134 4.15 -10.84 18.30
C LYS A 134 4.55 -10.33 16.89
N PRO A 135 3.70 -10.51 15.89
CA PRO A 135 3.95 -9.99 14.55
C PRO A 135 4.18 -8.48 14.57
N GLY A 136 5.17 -8.02 13.79
CA GLY A 136 5.48 -6.60 13.59
C GLY A 136 4.51 -5.90 12.63
N ASP A 137 4.92 -4.72 12.17
CA ASP A 137 4.19 -3.97 11.16
C ASP A 137 4.32 -4.64 9.78
N LEU A 138 3.37 -4.35 8.90
CA LEU A 138 3.44 -4.76 7.50
C LEU A 138 3.96 -3.61 6.65
N LEU A 139 4.88 -3.91 5.74
CA LEU A 139 5.61 -2.89 4.98
C LEU A 139 5.63 -3.22 3.49
N TYR A 140 4.86 -2.48 2.73
CA TYR A 140 4.89 -2.47 1.26
C TYR A 140 5.97 -1.50 0.79
N ILE A 141 7.09 -2.03 0.34
CA ILE A 141 8.22 -1.24 -0.18
C ILE A 141 7.97 -0.95 -1.66
N GLN A 142 8.04 0.32 -2.09
CA GLN A 142 8.01 0.63 -3.52
C GLN A 142 9.09 -0.13 -4.28
N GLY A 143 8.72 -0.89 -5.30
CA GLY A 143 9.60 -1.86 -5.97
C GLY A 143 10.95 -1.27 -6.39
N HIS A 144 10.93 -0.09 -7.00
CA HIS A 144 12.13 0.62 -7.47
C HIS A 144 13.05 1.11 -6.33
N SER A 145 12.61 1.06 -5.08
CA SER A 145 13.41 1.43 -3.90
C SER A 145 14.15 0.26 -3.25
N ALA A 146 13.97 -0.97 -3.75
CA ALA A 146 14.63 -2.17 -3.23
C ALA A 146 16.15 -2.02 -3.02
N PRO A 147 16.94 -1.37 -3.94
CA PRO A 147 18.37 -1.17 -3.74
C PRO A 147 18.73 -0.48 -2.42
N GLY A 148 17.93 0.49 -1.99
CA GLY A 148 18.17 1.19 -0.73
C GLY A 148 17.86 0.34 0.50
N VAL A 149 16.89 -0.54 0.41
CA VAL A 149 16.57 -1.49 1.49
C VAL A 149 17.67 -2.53 1.63
N TYR A 150 18.18 -3.06 0.52
CA TYR A 150 19.35 -3.95 0.53
C TYR A 150 20.59 -3.26 1.11
N ALA A 151 20.85 -2.01 0.68
CA ALA A 151 21.98 -1.24 1.21
C ALA A 151 21.88 -1.00 2.72
N ARG A 152 20.67 -0.76 3.24
CA ARG A 152 20.46 -0.66 4.67
C ARG A 152 20.69 -1.99 5.38
N SER A 153 20.14 -3.09 4.87
CA SER A 153 20.36 -4.44 5.42
C SER A 153 21.83 -4.85 5.43
N PHE A 154 22.60 -4.38 4.44
CA PHE A 154 24.06 -4.55 4.42
C PHE A 154 24.73 -3.80 5.58
N LEU A 155 24.37 -2.54 5.83
CA LEU A 155 24.90 -1.80 6.98
C LEU A 155 24.50 -2.44 8.31
N GLU A 156 23.28 -2.96 8.43
CA GLU A 156 22.80 -3.68 9.61
C GLU A 156 23.42 -5.08 9.78
N GLY A 157 24.20 -5.57 8.79
CA GLY A 157 24.89 -6.86 8.83
C GLY A 157 24.01 -8.07 8.46
N HIS A 158 22.84 -7.85 7.89
CA HIS A 158 21.92 -8.91 7.43
C HIS A 158 22.24 -9.39 6.01
N LEU A 159 22.92 -8.59 5.21
CA LEU A 159 23.41 -8.94 3.89
C LEU A 159 24.93 -8.72 3.81
N SER A 160 25.61 -9.57 3.05
CA SER A 160 27.04 -9.47 2.77
C SER A 160 27.30 -8.69 1.48
N GLU A 161 28.54 -8.21 1.30
CA GLU A 161 29.00 -7.59 0.06
C GLU A 161 28.85 -8.52 -1.15
N GLY A 162 29.17 -9.81 -0.97
CA GLY A 162 28.99 -10.83 -2.02
C GLY A 162 27.54 -11.02 -2.45
N GLN A 163 26.56 -10.84 -1.56
CA GLN A 163 25.15 -10.86 -1.91
C GLN A 163 24.75 -9.58 -2.68
N LEU A 164 25.28 -8.41 -2.30
CA LEU A 164 25.03 -7.17 -3.05
C LEU A 164 25.56 -7.27 -4.49
N ASP A 165 26.70 -7.93 -4.70
CA ASP A 165 27.31 -8.14 -6.03
C ASP A 165 26.48 -9.11 -6.92
N LYS A 166 25.52 -9.83 -6.34
CA LYS A 166 24.54 -10.68 -7.04
C LYS A 166 23.17 -10.02 -7.20
N PHE A 167 23.09 -8.71 -7.12
CA PHE A 167 21.87 -7.96 -7.36
C PHE A 167 21.30 -8.26 -8.76
N ARG A 168 20.01 -8.61 -8.84
CA ARG A 168 19.31 -8.97 -10.07
C ARG A 168 19.84 -10.22 -10.81
N GLN A 169 20.41 -11.14 -10.07
CA GLN A 169 20.93 -12.41 -10.60
C GLN A 169 20.21 -13.61 -9.96
N GLU A 170 18.87 -13.54 -9.93
CA GLU A 170 18.00 -14.54 -9.32
C GLU A 170 18.15 -15.93 -9.96
N VAL A 171 18.44 -15.97 -11.26
CA VAL A 171 18.59 -17.22 -12.02
C VAL A 171 19.75 -18.09 -11.50
N ASP A 172 20.72 -17.50 -10.81
CA ASP A 172 21.84 -18.23 -10.19
C ASP A 172 21.44 -18.93 -8.88
N GLY A 173 20.23 -18.68 -8.38
CA GLY A 173 19.66 -19.34 -7.20
C GLY A 173 20.04 -18.73 -5.84
N ASP A 174 21.03 -17.83 -5.79
CA ASP A 174 21.51 -17.14 -4.59
C ASP A 174 21.63 -15.62 -4.76
N GLY A 175 21.06 -15.09 -5.85
CA GLY A 175 21.03 -13.66 -6.15
C GLY A 175 19.96 -12.90 -5.37
N LEU A 176 20.21 -11.61 -5.14
CA LEU A 176 19.16 -10.73 -4.62
C LEU A 176 18.09 -10.48 -5.68
N SER A 177 16.84 -10.54 -5.29
CA SER A 177 15.73 -10.33 -6.21
C SER A 177 15.76 -8.92 -6.81
N SER A 178 15.36 -8.81 -8.08
CA SER A 178 15.31 -7.53 -8.83
C SER A 178 14.41 -6.51 -8.15
N TYR A 179 13.31 -6.99 -7.56
CA TYR A 179 12.30 -6.24 -6.84
C TYR A 179 11.88 -7.02 -5.59
N PRO A 180 11.13 -6.44 -4.66
CA PRO A 180 10.55 -7.19 -3.54
C PRO A 180 9.78 -8.42 -4.05
N HIS A 181 10.21 -9.62 -3.64
CA HIS A 181 9.64 -10.88 -4.13
C HIS A 181 9.70 -11.98 -3.06
N PRO A 182 8.58 -12.26 -2.35
CA PRO A 182 8.54 -13.23 -1.27
C PRO A 182 8.88 -14.67 -1.69
N TRP A 183 8.56 -15.07 -2.92
CA TRP A 183 8.92 -16.40 -3.42
C TRP A 183 10.44 -16.60 -3.54
N LEU A 184 11.15 -15.56 -4.01
CA LEU A 184 12.61 -15.60 -4.19
C LEU A 184 13.38 -15.39 -2.88
N MET A 185 12.84 -14.58 -1.97
CA MET A 185 13.44 -14.27 -0.66
C MET A 185 12.40 -14.43 0.45
N PRO A 186 12.01 -15.69 0.80
CA PRO A 186 10.80 -15.99 1.58
C PRO A 186 10.83 -15.50 3.04
N ASP A 187 12.01 -15.34 3.63
CA ASP A 187 12.18 -14.87 5.01
C ASP A 187 12.48 -13.36 5.09
N TYR A 188 12.61 -12.71 3.94
CA TYR A 188 13.01 -11.31 3.85
C TYR A 188 11.85 -10.41 3.38
N TRP A 189 11.39 -10.54 2.13
CA TRP A 189 10.35 -9.69 1.57
C TRP A 189 8.95 -10.09 2.02
N GLN A 190 8.16 -9.11 2.48
CA GLN A 190 6.77 -9.37 2.90
C GLN A 190 5.80 -9.41 1.70
N PHE A 191 5.98 -8.51 0.72
CA PHE A 191 5.06 -8.34 -0.40
C PHE A 191 5.78 -8.10 -1.72
N PRO A 192 5.26 -8.63 -2.86
CA PRO A 192 5.70 -8.25 -4.19
C PRO A 192 5.05 -6.91 -4.55
N THR A 193 5.82 -5.96 -5.04
CA THR A 193 5.34 -4.58 -5.27
C THR A 193 5.72 -4.01 -6.64
N VAL A 194 6.23 -4.84 -7.54
CA VAL A 194 6.64 -4.37 -8.87
C VAL A 194 5.47 -4.19 -9.83
N SER A 195 4.42 -5.00 -9.71
CA SER A 195 3.16 -4.75 -10.43
C SER A 195 2.46 -3.57 -9.75
N MET A 196 2.59 -2.40 -10.37
CA MET A 196 2.17 -1.13 -9.80
C MET A 196 0.64 -1.10 -9.63
N GLY A 197 0.19 -0.45 -8.56
CA GLY A 197 -1.22 -0.38 -8.17
C GLY A 197 -1.69 -1.52 -7.28
N LEU A 198 -1.13 -2.74 -7.41
CA LEU A 198 -1.52 -3.87 -6.57
C LEU A 198 -1.10 -3.71 -5.11
N GLY A 199 0.06 -3.08 -4.85
CA GLY A 199 0.53 -2.81 -3.49
C GLY A 199 -0.46 -2.00 -2.65
N PRO A 200 -0.91 -0.82 -3.09
CA PRO A 200 -1.94 -0.03 -2.43
C PRO A 200 -3.25 -0.79 -2.19
N LEU A 201 -3.76 -1.49 -3.21
CA LEU A 201 -4.96 -2.30 -3.10
C LEU A 201 -4.81 -3.38 -2.02
N GLN A 202 -3.74 -4.17 -2.07
CA GLN A 202 -3.46 -5.23 -1.10
C GLN A 202 -3.28 -4.67 0.32
N ALA A 203 -2.60 -3.52 0.48
CA ALA A 203 -2.36 -2.91 1.79
C ALA A 203 -3.67 -2.52 2.50
N ILE A 204 -4.67 -2.04 1.75
CA ILE A 204 -6.01 -1.75 2.28
C ILE A 204 -6.63 -3.02 2.87
N TYR A 205 -6.62 -4.11 2.12
CA TYR A 205 -7.22 -5.36 2.56
C TYR A 205 -6.41 -6.08 3.64
N GLN A 206 -5.10 -5.93 3.69
CA GLN A 206 -4.30 -6.38 4.84
C GLN A 206 -4.67 -5.64 6.13
N ALA A 207 -4.88 -4.33 6.05
CA ALA A 207 -5.34 -3.54 7.19
C ALA A 207 -6.76 -3.94 7.62
N HIS A 208 -7.63 -4.24 6.66
CA HIS A 208 -9.00 -4.71 6.89
C HIS A 208 -9.02 -6.09 7.58
N ILE A 209 -8.28 -7.07 7.05
CA ILE A 209 -8.14 -8.41 7.65
C ILE A 209 -7.53 -8.33 9.06
N MET A 210 -6.60 -7.44 9.31
CA MET A 210 -6.04 -7.24 10.65
C MET A 210 -7.12 -6.84 11.66
N LYS A 211 -8.06 -5.96 11.30
CA LYS A 211 -9.22 -5.61 12.14
C LYS A 211 -10.23 -6.75 12.22
N TYR A 212 -10.48 -7.45 11.11
CA TYR A 212 -11.34 -8.64 11.09
C TYR A 212 -10.88 -9.70 12.09
N LEU A 213 -9.58 -10.03 12.12
CA LEU A 213 -9.03 -11.01 13.06
C LEU A 213 -9.26 -10.61 14.52
N VAL A 214 -9.05 -9.34 14.85
CA VAL A 214 -9.29 -8.81 16.21
C VAL A 214 -10.79 -8.87 16.54
N ASN A 215 -11.65 -8.39 15.66
CA ASN A 215 -13.09 -8.38 15.88
C ASN A 215 -13.67 -9.79 15.99
N ARG A 216 -13.12 -10.76 15.27
CA ARG A 216 -13.47 -12.18 15.36
C ARG A 216 -12.91 -12.87 16.62
N GLY A 217 -12.06 -12.21 17.41
CA GLY A 217 -11.38 -12.80 18.55
C GLY A 217 -10.31 -13.84 18.18
N LEU A 218 -9.84 -13.85 16.92
CA LEU A 218 -8.76 -14.71 16.42
C LEU A 218 -7.37 -14.12 16.68
N ALA A 219 -7.29 -12.82 16.91
CA ALA A 219 -6.06 -12.14 17.29
C ALA A 219 -6.32 -11.16 18.45
N PRO A 220 -5.34 -10.90 19.32
CA PRO A 220 -5.48 -9.89 20.36
C PRO A 220 -5.53 -8.48 19.76
N GLU A 221 -6.14 -7.55 20.50
CA GLU A 221 -6.03 -6.12 20.16
C GLU A 221 -4.57 -5.71 20.06
N ASN A 222 -4.28 -4.91 19.06
CA ASN A 222 -2.92 -4.46 18.78
C ASN A 222 -2.93 -3.06 18.14
N ASP A 223 -1.75 -2.43 18.10
CA ASP A 223 -1.51 -1.13 17.51
C ASP A 223 -0.66 -1.19 16.24
N ARG A 224 -0.55 -2.39 15.64
CA ARG A 224 0.19 -2.65 14.40
C ARG A 224 -0.28 -1.76 13.28
N LYS A 225 0.64 -1.42 12.39
CA LYS A 225 0.36 -0.60 11.21
C LYS A 225 0.69 -1.37 9.92
N VAL A 226 -0.05 -1.04 8.90
CA VAL A 226 0.27 -1.36 7.51
C VAL A 226 0.79 -0.09 6.86
N TRP A 227 2.06 -0.09 6.46
CA TRP A 227 2.70 1.01 5.75
C TRP A 227 2.81 0.66 4.27
N CYS A 228 2.36 1.55 3.40
CA CYS A 228 2.48 1.35 1.96
C CYS A 228 3.18 2.54 1.31
N PHE A 229 4.34 2.29 0.72
CA PHE A 229 5.12 3.27 -0.03
C PHE A 229 4.76 3.19 -1.51
N ILE A 230 4.33 4.32 -2.06
CA ILE A 230 3.74 4.42 -3.40
C ILE A 230 4.42 5.56 -4.15
N GLY A 231 4.70 5.39 -5.44
CA GLY A 231 5.10 6.50 -6.31
C GLY A 231 3.89 7.34 -6.73
N ASP A 232 4.10 8.65 -6.92
CA ASP A 232 3.05 9.53 -7.43
C ASP A 232 2.59 9.14 -8.85
N GLY A 233 3.48 8.63 -9.69
CA GLY A 233 3.13 8.07 -11.00
C GLY A 233 2.36 6.76 -10.92
N GLU A 234 2.56 5.95 -9.87
CA GLU A 234 1.81 4.72 -9.62
C GLU A 234 0.33 5.00 -9.29
N MET A 235 0.00 6.22 -8.87
CA MET A 235 -1.37 6.63 -8.61
C MET A 235 -2.21 6.77 -9.89
N ASP A 236 -1.61 6.68 -11.09
CA ASP A 236 -2.31 6.59 -12.36
C ASP A 236 -2.97 5.20 -12.57
N GLU A 237 -2.50 4.15 -11.86
CA GLU A 237 -3.13 2.83 -11.90
C GLU A 237 -4.50 2.87 -11.19
N PRO A 238 -5.58 2.39 -11.84
CA PRO A 238 -6.91 2.36 -11.23
C PRO A 238 -6.94 1.61 -9.90
N GLU A 239 -6.15 0.55 -9.75
CA GLU A 239 -6.04 -0.27 -8.54
C GLU A 239 -5.50 0.53 -7.35
N SER A 240 -4.63 1.52 -7.59
CA SER A 240 -4.09 2.38 -6.53
C SER A 240 -5.15 3.18 -5.79
N LEU A 241 -6.24 3.56 -6.49
CA LEU A 241 -7.36 4.32 -5.95
C LEU A 241 -8.62 3.47 -5.77
N GLY A 242 -8.62 2.22 -6.24
CA GLY A 242 -9.81 1.39 -6.38
C GLY A 242 -10.54 1.08 -5.08
N ALA A 243 -9.85 1.03 -3.95
CA ALA A 243 -10.43 0.68 -2.66
C ALA A 243 -10.26 1.76 -1.57
N ILE A 244 -9.84 2.98 -1.91
CA ILE A 244 -9.62 4.04 -0.91
C ILE A 244 -10.91 4.42 -0.17
N SER A 245 -12.06 4.35 -0.85
CA SER A 245 -13.37 4.61 -0.23
C SER A 245 -13.74 3.55 0.81
N LEU A 246 -13.39 2.27 0.57
CA LEU A 246 -13.55 1.20 1.56
C LEU A 246 -12.71 1.50 2.81
N ALA A 247 -11.45 1.86 2.63
CA ALA A 247 -10.56 2.15 3.74
C ALA A 247 -11.09 3.29 4.63
N GLY A 248 -11.63 4.35 4.02
CA GLY A 248 -12.27 5.46 4.73
C GLY A 248 -13.55 5.03 5.47
N ARG A 249 -14.43 4.28 4.79
CA ARG A 249 -15.69 3.77 5.37
C ARG A 249 -15.45 2.83 6.55
N GLU A 250 -14.47 1.93 6.45
CA GLU A 250 -14.10 0.99 7.52
C GLU A 250 -13.23 1.62 8.61
N GLY A 251 -12.88 2.90 8.48
CA GLY A 251 -12.08 3.62 9.47
C GLY A 251 -10.74 2.94 9.76
N LEU A 252 -10.00 2.53 8.71
CA LEU A 252 -8.76 1.75 8.84
C LEU A 252 -7.60 2.59 9.38
N ASP A 253 -7.65 3.00 10.63
CA ASP A 253 -6.61 3.81 11.29
C ASP A 253 -5.29 3.08 11.54
N ASN A 254 -5.23 1.81 11.19
CA ASN A 254 -4.03 1.00 11.12
C ASN A 254 -3.32 1.04 9.75
N LEU A 255 -3.84 1.81 8.78
CA LEU A 255 -3.29 1.95 7.43
C LEU A 255 -2.67 3.33 7.22
N ILE A 256 -1.43 3.36 6.73
CA ILE A 256 -0.68 4.57 6.40
C ILE A 256 -0.09 4.43 4.99
N PHE A 257 -0.53 5.28 4.08
CA PHE A 257 0.10 5.45 2.77
C PHE A 257 1.16 6.55 2.83
N VAL A 258 2.31 6.31 2.21
CA VAL A 258 3.37 7.30 2.02
C VAL A 258 3.61 7.44 0.52
N VAL A 259 3.07 8.50 -0.07
CA VAL A 259 3.23 8.78 -1.49
C VAL A 259 4.50 9.61 -1.69
N ASN A 260 5.47 9.02 -2.38
CA ASN A 260 6.71 9.68 -2.78
C ASN A 260 6.43 10.57 -4.00
N CYS A 261 6.02 11.81 -3.76
CA CYS A 261 5.68 12.78 -4.79
C CYS A 261 6.96 13.44 -5.34
N ASN A 262 7.68 12.71 -6.17
CA ASN A 262 8.87 13.22 -6.86
C ASN A 262 8.54 13.96 -8.18
N LEU A 263 7.25 14.02 -8.54
CA LEU A 263 6.63 14.73 -9.65
C LEU A 263 6.93 14.15 -11.03
N GLN A 264 7.65 13.02 -11.11
CA GLN A 264 8.12 12.46 -12.38
C GLN A 264 7.84 10.96 -12.49
N ARG A 265 7.39 10.54 -13.67
CA ARG A 265 7.36 9.14 -14.09
C ARG A 265 8.53 8.85 -15.06
N LEU A 266 8.45 7.81 -15.89
CA LEU A 266 9.53 7.40 -16.80
C LEU A 266 9.83 8.49 -17.84
N ASP A 267 8.81 8.98 -18.52
CA ASP A 267 8.95 9.85 -19.70
C ASP A 267 8.99 11.34 -19.37
N GLY A 268 8.57 11.74 -18.17
CA GLY A 268 8.48 13.15 -17.80
C GLY A 268 7.66 13.39 -16.52
N PRO A 269 7.07 14.59 -16.37
CA PRO A 269 6.28 14.92 -15.19
C PRO A 269 4.98 14.11 -15.12
N VAL A 270 4.51 13.80 -13.90
CA VAL A 270 3.21 13.13 -13.67
C VAL A 270 2.07 14.06 -14.08
N ARG A 271 2.10 15.32 -13.63
CA ARG A 271 1.08 16.35 -13.94
C ARG A 271 1.76 17.67 -14.29
N GLY A 272 2.44 17.75 -15.44
CA GLY A 272 3.23 18.92 -15.82
C GLY A 272 2.50 20.26 -15.72
N ASN A 273 1.26 20.34 -16.20
CA ASN A 273 0.39 21.52 -16.17
C ASN A 273 -0.52 21.60 -14.93
N GLY A 274 -0.33 20.74 -13.95
CA GLY A 274 -1.13 20.66 -12.73
C GLY A 274 -0.28 20.46 -11.50
N LYS A 275 -0.91 19.96 -10.43
CA LYS A 275 -0.25 19.60 -9.17
C LYS A 275 -0.78 18.25 -8.68
N ILE A 276 0.01 17.21 -8.83
CA ILE A 276 -0.37 15.85 -8.42
C ILE A 276 -0.73 15.76 -6.92
N ILE A 277 -0.02 16.50 -6.07
CA ILE A 277 -0.28 16.52 -4.63
C ILE A 277 -1.69 17.06 -4.33
N GLN A 278 -2.11 18.11 -5.03
CA GLN A 278 -3.46 18.69 -4.85
C GLN A 278 -4.56 17.78 -5.40
N GLU A 279 -4.32 17.12 -6.52
CA GLU A 279 -5.22 16.11 -7.09
C GLU A 279 -5.43 14.94 -6.11
N LEU A 280 -4.34 14.39 -5.59
CA LEU A 280 -4.39 13.30 -4.61
C LEU A 280 -5.01 13.73 -3.28
N GLU A 281 -4.69 14.95 -2.79
CA GLU A 281 -5.35 15.49 -1.61
C GLU A 281 -6.87 15.45 -1.75
N GLY A 282 -7.40 15.94 -2.89
CA GLY A 282 -8.82 15.95 -3.17
C GLY A 282 -9.44 14.55 -3.19
N SER A 283 -8.78 13.59 -3.84
CA SER A 283 -9.23 12.21 -3.95
C SER A 283 -9.29 11.51 -2.59
N PHE A 284 -8.24 11.60 -1.80
CA PHE A 284 -8.17 10.96 -0.47
C PHE A 284 -9.10 11.62 0.55
N ARG A 285 -9.20 12.95 0.56
CA ARG A 285 -10.17 13.65 1.44
C ARG A 285 -11.60 13.26 1.10
N GLY A 286 -11.94 13.21 -0.21
CA GLY A 286 -13.24 12.77 -0.68
C GLY A 286 -13.60 11.34 -0.28
N ALA A 287 -12.59 10.48 -0.13
CA ALA A 287 -12.73 9.11 0.34
C ALA A 287 -12.68 8.95 1.88
N GLY A 288 -12.62 10.03 2.65
CA GLY A 288 -12.66 9.98 4.11
C GLY A 288 -11.32 9.73 4.80
N TRP A 289 -10.21 9.99 4.13
CA TRP A 289 -8.86 9.85 4.70
C TRP A 289 -8.38 11.11 5.42
N ASN A 290 -7.55 10.91 6.42
CA ASN A 290 -6.69 11.95 6.97
C ASN A 290 -5.53 12.17 5.99
N VAL A 291 -5.35 13.42 5.52
CA VAL A 291 -4.31 13.78 4.54
C VAL A 291 -3.28 14.68 5.19
N ILE A 292 -2.01 14.28 5.14
CA ILE A 292 -0.87 15.05 5.64
C ILE A 292 0.05 15.39 4.47
N LYS A 293 0.17 16.66 4.13
CA LYS A 293 1.11 17.15 3.12
C LYS A 293 2.44 17.51 3.75
N VAL A 294 3.54 17.04 3.16
CA VAL A 294 4.93 17.34 3.55
C VAL A 294 5.65 17.90 2.32
N ILE A 295 5.43 19.19 2.05
CA ILE A 295 5.84 19.83 0.80
C ILE A 295 7.18 20.56 0.93
N TRP A 296 7.32 21.34 2.00
CA TRP A 296 8.45 22.25 2.20
C TRP A 296 9.29 21.83 3.40
N GLY A 297 10.61 21.80 3.22
CA GLY A 297 11.55 21.60 4.31
C GLY A 297 11.65 22.83 5.23
N ARG A 298 12.23 22.64 6.42
CA ARG A 298 12.36 23.69 7.45
C ARG A 298 13.10 24.96 6.98
N GLN A 299 13.88 24.88 5.90
CA GLN A 299 14.56 26.06 5.34
C GLN A 299 13.56 27.09 4.77
N TRP A 300 12.34 26.67 4.47
CA TRP A 300 11.26 27.54 4.02
C TRP A 300 10.50 28.23 5.16
N ASP A 301 10.57 27.68 6.39
CA ASP A 301 9.81 28.19 7.54
C ASP A 301 10.10 29.69 7.82
N PRO A 302 11.37 30.16 7.84
CA PRO A 302 11.66 31.59 8.02
C PRO A 302 11.14 32.48 6.90
N LEU A 303 11.03 31.96 5.68
CA LEU A 303 10.48 32.72 4.54
C LEU A 303 8.97 32.88 4.69
N PHE A 304 8.26 31.84 5.14
CA PHE A 304 6.83 31.95 5.45
C PHE A 304 6.56 32.89 6.62
N GLU A 305 7.44 32.95 7.64
CA GLU A 305 7.32 33.90 8.75
C GLU A 305 7.52 35.36 8.31
N LYS A 306 8.37 35.60 7.30
CA LYS A 306 8.61 36.91 6.73
C LYS A 306 7.51 37.36 5.75
N ASP A 307 6.74 36.43 5.19
CA ASP A 307 5.70 36.68 4.18
C ASP A 307 4.42 37.22 4.83
N SER A 308 4.44 38.49 5.23
CA SER A 308 3.29 39.11 5.88
C SER A 308 2.10 39.39 4.94
N GLN A 309 2.32 39.36 3.64
CA GLN A 309 1.29 39.64 2.61
C GLN A 309 0.72 38.38 1.97
N GLY A 310 1.25 37.20 2.29
CA GLY A 310 0.82 35.91 1.71
C GLY A 310 1.26 35.67 0.26
N LEU A 311 2.13 36.54 -0.30
CA LEU A 311 2.59 36.46 -1.69
C LEU A 311 3.40 35.19 -1.98
N LEU A 312 4.18 34.70 -1.01
CA LEU A 312 4.91 33.45 -1.14
C LEU A 312 3.97 32.25 -1.26
N GLN A 313 2.93 32.22 -0.42
CA GLN A 313 1.88 31.21 -0.51
C GLN A 313 1.16 31.27 -1.86
N GLN A 314 0.76 32.46 -2.30
CA GLN A 314 0.10 32.67 -3.58
C GLN A 314 0.98 32.15 -4.74
N ARG A 315 2.27 32.50 -4.74
CA ARG A 315 3.21 32.04 -5.78
C ARG A 315 3.36 30.53 -5.80
N MET A 316 3.36 29.89 -4.61
CA MET A 316 3.39 28.42 -4.49
C MET A 316 2.09 27.76 -5.00
N ASP A 317 0.96 28.40 -4.80
CA ASP A 317 -0.33 27.92 -5.30
C ASP A 317 -0.47 28.10 -6.83
N GLU A 318 0.17 29.11 -7.42
CA GLU A 318 0.18 29.37 -8.87
C GLU A 318 1.09 28.38 -9.64
N ALA A 319 2.31 28.15 -9.14
CA ALA A 319 3.31 27.34 -9.83
C ALA A 319 2.85 25.89 -10.02
N VAL A 320 3.00 25.34 -11.21
CA VAL A 320 2.65 23.95 -11.55
C VAL A 320 3.84 22.99 -11.36
N ASP A 321 3.60 21.67 -11.42
CA ASP A 321 4.64 20.66 -11.20
C ASP A 321 5.79 20.76 -12.20
N GLY A 322 5.51 21.15 -13.45
CA GLY A 322 6.53 21.43 -14.47
C GLY A 322 7.46 22.58 -14.09
N ASP A 323 6.91 23.66 -13.48
CA ASP A 323 7.72 24.77 -12.97
C ASP A 323 8.62 24.29 -11.82
N TYR A 324 8.07 23.50 -10.89
CA TYR A 324 8.84 22.96 -9.76
C TYR A 324 9.97 22.04 -10.20
N GLN A 325 9.80 21.28 -11.28
CA GLN A 325 10.86 20.52 -11.90
C GLN A 325 11.95 21.44 -12.46
N ASN A 326 11.57 22.47 -13.21
CA ASN A 326 12.51 23.45 -13.76
C ASN A 326 13.29 24.20 -12.68
N TYR A 327 12.62 24.64 -11.61
CA TYR A 327 13.29 25.31 -10.48
C TYR A 327 14.37 24.42 -9.85
N LYS A 328 14.20 23.12 -9.86
CA LYS A 328 15.18 22.22 -9.26
C LYS A 328 16.31 21.87 -10.23
N SER A 329 16.02 21.69 -11.51
CA SER A 329 17.00 21.31 -12.52
C SER A 329 17.97 22.46 -12.92
N HIS A 330 17.54 23.73 -12.77
CA HIS A 330 18.33 24.91 -13.20
C HIS A 330 19.06 25.63 -12.05
N GLY A 331 18.81 25.27 -10.78
CA GLY A 331 19.53 25.81 -9.62
C GLY A 331 19.06 27.18 -9.12
N GLY A 332 19.79 27.71 -8.13
CA GLY A 332 19.34 28.87 -7.32
C GLY A 332 19.22 30.19 -8.05
N ALA A 333 20.08 30.49 -9.00
CA ALA A 333 19.98 31.71 -9.81
C ALA A 333 18.66 31.73 -10.60
N TYR A 334 18.32 30.61 -11.23
CA TYR A 334 17.07 30.46 -11.95
C TYR A 334 15.84 30.61 -11.03
N VAL A 335 15.88 30.01 -9.84
CA VAL A 335 14.82 30.14 -8.84
C VAL A 335 14.67 31.60 -8.37
N ARG A 336 15.78 32.30 -8.14
CA ARG A 336 15.74 33.73 -7.78
C ARG A 336 15.05 34.54 -8.84
N GLU A 337 15.33 34.31 -10.13
CA GLU A 337 14.77 35.08 -11.24
C GLU A 337 13.32 34.68 -11.55
N HIS A 338 13.03 33.38 -11.67
CA HIS A 338 11.75 32.92 -12.23
C HIS A 338 10.70 32.56 -11.17
N PHE A 339 11.10 32.27 -9.93
CA PHE A 339 10.16 32.06 -8.85
C PHE A 339 9.99 33.29 -7.98
N PHE A 340 11.07 33.77 -7.33
CA PHE A 340 11.01 34.96 -6.49
C PHE A 340 10.97 36.26 -7.27
N GLY A 341 11.53 36.32 -8.48
CA GLY A 341 11.51 37.51 -9.34
C GLY A 341 10.17 37.84 -9.98
N ALA A 342 9.14 36.99 -9.77
CA ALA A 342 7.78 37.27 -10.24
C ALA A 342 7.17 38.51 -9.57
N ASP A 343 7.61 38.88 -8.36
CA ASP A 343 7.18 40.04 -7.63
C ASP A 343 8.35 40.64 -6.84
N PRO A 344 8.51 42.00 -6.79
CA PRO A 344 9.57 42.64 -6.03
C PRO A 344 9.57 42.34 -4.55
N ALA A 345 8.40 42.14 -3.91
CA ALA A 345 8.31 41.79 -2.49
C ALA A 345 8.72 40.35 -2.26
N LEU A 346 8.42 39.41 -3.17
CA LEU A 346 8.94 38.05 -3.14
C LEU A 346 10.45 38.03 -3.26
N LYS A 347 11.02 38.81 -4.18
CA LYS A 347 12.47 38.90 -4.39
C LYS A 347 13.18 39.42 -3.15
N ALA A 348 12.58 40.36 -2.44
CA ALA A 348 13.10 40.91 -1.18
C ALA A 348 13.20 39.84 -0.05
N LEU A 349 12.33 38.81 -0.03
CA LEU A 349 12.38 37.73 0.96
C LEU A 349 13.70 36.93 0.91
N VAL A 350 14.38 36.91 -0.22
CA VAL A 350 15.61 36.14 -0.47
C VAL A 350 16.80 37.02 -0.79
N GLU A 351 16.73 38.34 -0.55
CA GLU A 351 17.81 39.29 -0.84
C GLU A 351 19.11 38.92 -0.13
N ASP A 352 19.02 38.49 1.12
CA ASP A 352 20.16 38.08 1.94
C ASP A 352 20.68 36.66 1.63
N LEU A 353 20.02 35.88 0.78
CA LEU A 353 20.42 34.54 0.45
C LEU A 353 21.26 34.48 -0.82
N THR A 354 22.34 33.70 -0.80
CA THR A 354 23.10 33.37 -2.02
C THR A 354 22.32 32.40 -2.90
N ASP A 355 22.65 32.30 -4.19
CA ASP A 355 22.02 31.34 -5.10
C ASP A 355 22.25 29.90 -4.63
N GLN A 356 23.41 29.61 -4.02
CA GLN A 356 23.65 28.31 -3.41
C GLN A 356 22.72 28.03 -2.22
N GLN A 357 22.41 29.00 -1.40
CA GLN A 357 21.44 28.87 -0.30
C GLN A 357 20.01 28.68 -0.82
N ILE A 358 19.63 29.42 -1.89
CA ILE A 358 18.33 29.25 -2.56
C ILE A 358 18.21 27.83 -3.15
N SER A 359 19.24 27.29 -3.79
CA SER A 359 19.22 25.93 -4.33
C SER A 359 19.07 24.85 -3.25
N ARG A 360 19.47 25.17 -2.01
CA ARG A 360 19.36 24.32 -0.82
C ARG A 360 18.01 24.41 -0.10
N LEU A 361 17.09 25.30 -0.53
CA LEU A 361 15.70 25.29 -0.07
C LEU A 361 15.05 23.99 -0.51
N ASN A 362 14.94 23.06 0.45
CA ASN A 362 14.65 21.66 0.14
C ASN A 362 13.15 21.34 0.18
N ARG A 363 12.76 20.24 -0.46
CA ARG A 363 11.42 19.68 -0.36
C ARG A 363 11.24 18.98 0.99
N GLY A 364 9.99 18.96 1.50
CA GLY A 364 9.67 18.40 2.81
C GLY A 364 10.01 16.93 2.98
N GLY A 365 9.84 16.11 1.93
CA GLY A 365 10.19 14.69 1.93
C GLY A 365 11.69 14.38 2.07
N HIS A 366 12.55 15.40 1.95
CA HIS A 366 13.99 15.30 2.23
C HIS A 366 14.39 15.85 3.61
N ASP A 367 13.44 16.39 4.36
CA ASP A 367 13.67 16.91 5.71
C ASP A 367 13.23 15.91 6.77
N PRO A 368 14.16 15.27 7.51
CA PRO A 368 13.81 14.23 8.47
C PRO A 368 12.91 14.73 9.61
N TYR A 369 12.99 16.00 9.99
CA TYR A 369 12.10 16.57 11.03
C TYR A 369 10.66 16.65 10.55
N LYS A 370 10.44 17.12 9.31
CA LYS A 370 9.12 17.23 8.71
C LYS A 370 8.50 15.84 8.50
N VAL A 371 9.32 14.88 8.04
CA VAL A 371 8.89 13.49 7.85
C VAL A 371 8.57 12.83 9.19
N TYR A 372 9.41 13.00 10.21
CA TYR A 372 9.15 12.47 11.55
C TYR A 372 7.84 13.01 12.14
N ALA A 373 7.62 14.33 12.04
CA ALA A 373 6.39 14.95 12.51
C ALA A 373 5.14 14.39 11.82
N ALA A 374 5.22 14.17 10.49
CA ALA A 374 4.14 13.57 9.72
C ALA A 374 3.86 12.12 10.12
N TYR A 375 4.90 11.31 10.31
CA TYR A 375 4.77 9.90 10.71
C TYR A 375 4.21 9.78 12.14
N ALA A 376 4.70 10.60 13.06
CA ALA A 376 4.19 10.65 14.43
C ALA A 376 2.69 11.02 14.47
N ALA A 377 2.29 12.02 13.68
CA ALA A 377 0.88 12.41 13.56
C ALA A 377 0.03 11.28 12.94
N ALA A 378 0.52 10.61 11.89
CA ALA A 378 -0.16 9.50 11.24
C ALA A 378 -0.37 8.30 12.18
N VAL A 379 0.65 7.94 12.96
CA VAL A 379 0.56 6.83 13.93
C VAL A 379 -0.41 7.14 15.07
N ALA A 380 -0.45 8.39 15.52
CA ALA A 380 -1.36 8.84 16.58
C ALA A 380 -2.81 9.02 16.12
N HIS A 381 -3.05 9.20 14.82
CA HIS A 381 -4.38 9.42 14.27
C HIS A 381 -5.28 8.20 14.44
N LYS A 382 -6.55 8.42 14.78
CA LYS A 382 -7.55 7.37 15.02
C LYS A 382 -8.80 7.59 14.19
N GLY A 383 -9.46 6.48 13.86
CA GLY A 383 -10.76 6.47 13.18
C GLY A 383 -10.71 6.67 11.66
N GLN A 384 -9.56 6.98 11.08
CA GLN A 384 -9.39 7.15 9.64
C GLN A 384 -8.03 6.62 9.18
N PRO A 385 -7.92 6.05 7.98
CA PRO A 385 -6.63 5.81 7.34
C PRO A 385 -5.92 7.14 7.07
N THR A 386 -4.59 7.12 7.02
CA THR A 386 -3.79 8.32 6.76
C THR A 386 -3.00 8.17 5.47
N VAL A 387 -3.01 9.23 4.63
CA VAL A 387 -2.07 9.38 3.52
C VAL A 387 -1.13 10.54 3.77
N ILE A 388 0.16 10.30 3.57
CA ILE A 388 1.22 11.31 3.63
C ILE A 388 1.68 11.59 2.21
N LEU A 389 1.43 12.81 1.72
CA LEU A 389 1.87 13.28 0.41
C LEU A 389 3.20 14.00 0.57
N ALA A 390 4.29 13.28 0.36
CA ALA A 390 5.65 13.75 0.61
C ALA A 390 6.32 14.24 -0.68
N LYS A 391 6.49 15.56 -0.83
CA LYS A 391 7.18 16.14 -1.98
C LYS A 391 8.68 15.89 -1.90
N THR A 392 9.22 15.27 -2.94
CA THR A 392 10.64 14.94 -3.06
C THR A 392 11.21 15.42 -4.41
N VAL A 393 12.43 15.01 -4.71
CA VAL A 393 13.08 15.25 -5.99
C VAL A 393 13.59 13.93 -6.54
N LYS A 394 13.19 13.57 -7.75
CA LYS A 394 13.66 12.36 -8.41
C LYS A 394 15.15 12.46 -8.69
N GLY A 395 15.94 11.42 -8.33
CA GLY A 395 17.37 11.47 -8.48
C GLY A 395 18.06 12.45 -7.52
N TYR A 396 17.49 12.75 -6.36
CA TYR A 396 18.07 13.64 -5.37
C TYR A 396 19.54 13.28 -5.06
N GLY A 397 20.41 14.25 -5.21
CA GLY A 397 21.84 14.07 -4.98
C GLY A 397 22.66 13.75 -6.22
N LEU A 398 22.06 13.41 -7.35
CA LEU A 398 22.76 13.09 -8.59
C LEU A 398 23.28 14.34 -9.35
N GLY A 399 23.03 15.55 -8.83
CA GLY A 399 23.48 16.79 -9.46
C GLY A 399 22.99 16.91 -10.90
N LEU A 400 23.82 17.49 -11.76
CA LEU A 400 23.52 17.66 -13.20
C LEU A 400 23.39 16.31 -13.93
N ALA A 401 23.97 15.25 -13.40
CA ALA A 401 23.91 13.90 -14.00
C ALA A 401 22.50 13.27 -13.93
N GLY A 402 21.58 13.83 -13.13
CA GLY A 402 20.26 13.22 -13.04
C GLY A 402 19.23 13.93 -12.16
N GLU A 403 19.58 14.87 -11.30
CA GLU A 403 18.63 15.45 -10.35
C GLU A 403 17.52 16.24 -11.08
N ALA A 404 16.27 15.78 -10.96
CA ALA A 404 15.08 16.35 -11.60
C ALA A 404 15.09 16.35 -13.14
N GLN A 405 15.99 15.64 -13.79
CA GLN A 405 16.05 15.53 -15.25
C GLN A 405 15.03 14.50 -15.77
N ASN A 406 14.50 14.68 -16.98
CA ASN A 406 13.54 13.73 -17.56
C ASN A 406 14.15 12.33 -17.79
N PHE A 407 15.43 12.24 -18.07
CA PHE A 407 16.14 10.96 -18.26
C PHE A 407 16.55 10.28 -16.94
N THR A 408 16.31 10.90 -15.79
CA THR A 408 16.75 10.42 -14.47
C THR A 408 16.35 8.98 -14.16
N HIS A 409 15.17 8.56 -14.61
CA HIS A 409 14.68 7.18 -14.38
C HIS A 409 15.61 6.13 -14.99
N SER A 410 16.21 6.44 -16.13
CA SER A 410 17.07 5.52 -16.90
C SER A 410 18.56 5.59 -16.51
N VAL A 411 18.93 6.44 -15.55
CA VAL A 411 20.32 6.56 -15.09
C VAL A 411 20.74 5.30 -14.34
N LYS A 412 21.72 4.58 -14.89
CA LYS A 412 22.26 3.34 -14.33
C LYS A 412 23.77 3.42 -14.08
N LYS A 413 24.43 4.43 -14.67
CA LYS A 413 25.87 4.69 -14.56
C LYS A 413 26.10 6.19 -14.40
N LEU A 414 27.08 6.53 -13.61
CA LEU A 414 27.62 7.88 -13.46
C LEU A 414 29.06 7.86 -13.96
N ASP A 415 29.50 8.93 -14.60
CA ASP A 415 30.93 9.12 -14.89
C ASP A 415 31.69 9.50 -13.63
N THR A 416 33.02 9.53 -13.70
CA THR A 416 33.90 9.79 -12.56
C THR A 416 33.63 11.15 -11.90
N GLU A 417 33.32 12.19 -12.68
CA GLU A 417 33.02 13.52 -12.15
C GLU A 417 31.69 13.53 -11.38
N ALA A 418 30.64 12.91 -11.92
CA ALA A 418 29.36 12.78 -11.24
C ALA A 418 29.46 11.91 -9.97
N LEU A 419 30.27 10.84 -9.99
CA LEU A 419 30.58 10.04 -8.80
C LEU A 419 31.31 10.87 -7.72
N LYS A 420 32.26 11.70 -8.13
CA LYS A 420 32.98 12.59 -7.23
C LYS A 420 32.02 13.64 -6.61
N GLU A 421 31.16 14.26 -7.43
CA GLU A 421 30.15 15.21 -6.95
C GLU A 421 29.21 14.53 -5.94
N PHE A 422 28.75 13.31 -6.23
CA PHE A 422 27.87 12.54 -5.34
C PHE A 422 28.57 12.19 -4.02
N ARG A 423 29.80 11.65 -4.07
CA ARG A 423 30.62 11.35 -2.91
C ARG A 423 30.82 12.57 -2.01
N ASP A 424 31.23 13.70 -2.61
CA ASP A 424 31.54 14.92 -1.87
C ASP A 424 30.30 15.56 -1.27
N ARG A 425 29.16 15.51 -1.99
CA ARG A 425 27.87 16.02 -1.48
C ARG A 425 27.40 15.30 -0.24
N PHE A 426 27.67 14.01 -0.14
CA PHE A 426 27.21 13.15 0.94
C PHE A 426 28.32 12.79 1.95
N ASP A 427 29.48 13.40 1.84
CA ASP A 427 30.63 13.20 2.73
C ASP A 427 31.02 11.71 2.86
N ILE A 428 31.01 10.96 1.73
CA ILE A 428 31.34 9.54 1.72
C ILE A 428 32.86 9.34 1.85
N PRO A 429 33.37 8.55 2.83
CA PRO A 429 34.79 8.41 3.11
C PRO A 429 35.49 7.44 2.15
N ILE A 430 35.47 7.75 0.86
CA ILE A 430 36.15 7.01 -0.21
C ILE A 430 37.16 7.95 -0.89
N SER A 431 38.42 7.48 -1.06
CA SER A 431 39.48 8.26 -1.68
C SER A 431 39.26 8.43 -3.18
N ASP A 432 39.88 9.47 -3.77
CA ASP A 432 39.88 9.66 -5.24
C ASP A 432 40.48 8.47 -6.00
N GLN A 433 41.41 7.74 -5.39
CA GLN A 433 42.08 6.57 -6.00
C GLN A 433 41.15 5.34 -6.05
N ASP A 434 40.27 5.22 -5.08
CA ASP A 434 39.35 4.06 -4.96
C ASP A 434 38.02 4.32 -5.66
N LEU A 435 37.74 5.57 -6.07
CA LEU A 435 36.42 5.99 -6.54
C LEU A 435 35.94 5.22 -7.79
N ASP A 436 36.87 4.97 -8.75
CA ASP A 436 36.54 4.27 -9.99
C ASP A 436 36.20 2.78 -9.78
N ALA A 437 36.61 2.19 -8.65
CA ALA A 437 36.24 0.83 -8.27
C ALA A 437 34.85 0.76 -7.67
N ILE A 438 34.23 1.89 -7.32
CA ILE A 438 32.90 2.02 -6.73
C ILE A 438 32.72 1.02 -5.58
N PRO A 439 33.58 1.07 -4.54
CA PRO A 439 33.54 0.11 -3.45
C PRO A 439 32.26 0.33 -2.61
N TYR A 440 31.72 -0.76 -2.06
CA TYR A 440 30.78 -0.61 -0.95
C TYR A 440 31.50 -0.06 0.27
N TYR A 441 30.78 0.67 1.08
CA TYR A 441 31.34 1.17 2.33
C TYR A 441 30.46 0.79 3.51
N ARG A 442 31.04 0.08 4.46
CA ARG A 442 30.44 -0.25 5.75
C ARG A 442 31.42 0.15 6.85
N PRO A 443 31.03 1.01 7.80
CA PRO A 443 31.88 1.38 8.92
C PRO A 443 32.30 0.17 9.76
N ALA A 444 33.31 0.34 10.63
CA ALA A 444 33.70 -0.70 11.59
C ALA A 444 32.56 -1.06 12.53
N GLU A 445 32.52 -2.31 13.00
CA GLU A 445 31.42 -2.83 13.85
C GLU A 445 31.21 -2.02 15.14
N ASP A 446 32.25 -1.42 15.67
CA ASP A 446 32.24 -0.57 16.86
C ASP A 446 32.03 0.92 16.56
N SER A 447 31.74 1.29 15.29
CA SER A 447 31.45 2.67 14.90
C SER A 447 30.18 3.19 15.58
N ILE A 448 30.08 4.50 15.71
CA ILE A 448 28.89 5.14 16.28
C ILE A 448 27.66 4.91 15.40
N GLU A 449 27.83 4.90 14.09
CA GLU A 449 26.78 4.69 13.09
C GLU A 449 26.15 3.30 13.24
N LEU A 450 26.98 2.23 13.28
CA LEU A 450 26.45 0.87 13.36
C LEU A 450 25.83 0.57 14.72
N ARG A 451 26.41 1.08 15.81
CA ARG A 451 25.79 1.00 17.15
C ARG A 451 24.43 1.72 17.20
N TYR A 452 24.34 2.88 16.56
CA TYR A 452 23.08 3.63 16.47
C TYR A 452 22.03 2.85 15.69
N LEU A 453 22.33 2.34 14.50
CA LEU A 453 21.45 1.50 13.69
C LEU A 453 20.92 0.30 14.48
N LYS A 454 21.81 -0.44 15.13
CA LYS A 454 21.45 -1.60 15.93
C LYS A 454 20.51 -1.22 17.07
N SER A 455 20.83 -0.14 17.80
CA SER A 455 19.97 0.36 18.88
C SER A 455 18.56 0.76 18.39
N CYS A 456 18.44 1.39 17.21
CA CYS A 456 17.14 1.72 16.62
C CYS A 456 16.32 0.46 16.33
N ARG A 457 16.93 -0.56 15.72
CA ARG A 457 16.24 -1.81 15.37
C ARG A 457 15.87 -2.64 16.60
N GLU A 458 16.75 -2.70 17.60
CA GLU A 458 16.46 -3.38 18.87
C GLU A 458 15.26 -2.77 19.59
N LYS A 459 15.16 -1.44 19.64
CA LYS A 459 14.00 -0.73 20.21
C LYS A 459 12.70 -1.01 19.49
N LEU A 460 12.76 -1.27 18.18
CA LEU A 460 11.62 -1.53 17.32
C LEU A 460 11.34 -3.03 17.10
N GLY A 461 12.01 -3.92 17.83
CA GLY A 461 11.71 -5.34 17.82
C GLY A 461 12.48 -6.18 16.81
N GLY A 462 13.54 -5.64 16.20
CA GLY A 462 14.45 -6.41 15.36
C GLY A 462 14.50 -5.97 13.89
N ALA A 463 15.06 -6.83 13.05
CA ALA A 463 15.29 -6.58 11.63
C ALA A 463 14.00 -6.31 10.84
N MET A 464 14.12 -5.45 9.83
CA MET A 464 13.09 -5.19 8.82
C MET A 464 13.78 -4.90 7.46
N PRO A 465 13.29 -5.42 6.33
CA PRO A 465 12.17 -6.36 6.21
C PRO A 465 12.44 -7.71 6.90
N SER A 466 11.39 -8.35 7.37
CA SER A 466 11.42 -9.73 7.84
C SER A 466 10.04 -10.35 7.62
N ARG A 467 10.00 -11.62 7.18
CA ARG A 467 8.77 -12.34 6.87
C ARG A 467 8.70 -13.62 7.68
N ILE A 468 7.53 -13.94 8.20
CA ILE A 468 7.26 -15.25 8.83
C ILE A 468 6.87 -16.20 7.70
N SER A 469 7.75 -17.15 7.39
CA SER A 469 7.51 -18.14 6.33
C SER A 469 6.95 -19.46 6.84
N GLN A 470 7.05 -19.72 8.15
CA GLN A 470 6.65 -20.95 8.80
C GLN A 470 5.41 -20.73 9.70
N PHE A 471 4.56 -21.77 9.80
CA PHE A 471 3.39 -21.81 10.67
C PHE A 471 3.14 -23.25 11.15
N ASP A 472 2.34 -23.40 12.20
CA ASP A 472 1.97 -24.72 12.70
C ASP A 472 0.89 -25.36 11.81
N PRO A 473 0.96 -26.68 11.50
CA PRO A 473 -0.04 -27.33 10.69
C PRO A 473 -1.41 -27.32 11.38
N LEU A 474 -2.47 -27.19 10.57
CA LEU A 474 -3.83 -27.25 11.09
C LEU A 474 -4.27 -28.69 11.29
N THR A 475 -5.13 -28.92 12.28
CA THR A 475 -5.92 -30.16 12.41
C THR A 475 -7.13 -30.02 11.48
N ILE A 476 -7.13 -30.74 10.37
CA ILE A 476 -8.17 -30.64 9.33
C ILE A 476 -9.19 -31.79 9.48
N PRO A 477 -10.45 -31.63 9.00
CA PRO A 477 -11.41 -32.70 8.95
C PRO A 477 -10.94 -33.85 8.06
N ALA A 478 -11.16 -35.08 8.51
CA ALA A 478 -10.95 -36.27 7.69
C ALA A 478 -12.03 -36.38 6.60
N LEU A 479 -11.79 -37.19 5.57
CA LEU A 479 -12.70 -37.30 4.43
C LEU A 479 -14.11 -37.76 4.81
N ASP A 480 -14.24 -38.62 5.81
CA ASP A 480 -15.50 -39.12 6.35
C ASP A 480 -16.40 -38.00 6.96
N ALA A 481 -15.84 -36.85 7.34
CA ALA A 481 -16.64 -35.71 7.75
C ALA A 481 -17.58 -35.23 6.63
N PHE A 482 -17.27 -35.53 5.38
CA PHE A 482 -18.04 -35.18 4.18
C PHE A 482 -18.90 -36.34 3.67
N ASP A 483 -19.16 -37.36 4.47
CA ASP A 483 -19.88 -38.59 4.14
C ASP A 483 -21.23 -38.33 3.42
N ALA A 484 -21.95 -37.24 3.81
CA ALA A 484 -23.17 -36.81 3.16
C ALA A 484 -23.03 -36.48 1.65
N LEU A 485 -21.80 -36.12 1.21
CA LEU A 485 -21.46 -35.88 -0.21
C LEU A 485 -20.89 -37.14 -0.87
N LEU A 486 -20.18 -37.97 -0.09
CA LEU A 486 -19.56 -39.21 -0.59
C LEU A 486 -20.59 -40.28 -0.92
N ARG A 487 -21.74 -40.32 -0.22
CA ARG A 487 -22.83 -41.25 -0.49
C ARG A 487 -23.71 -40.93 -1.66
N GLY A 488 -23.49 -39.76 -2.30
CA GLY A 488 -24.33 -39.26 -3.38
C GLY A 488 -25.67 -38.69 -2.89
N SER A 489 -26.51 -38.31 -3.84
CA SER A 489 -27.79 -37.59 -3.55
C SER A 489 -29.04 -38.48 -3.58
N GLY A 490 -28.90 -39.78 -3.84
CA GLY A 490 -30.01 -40.67 -4.12
C GLY A 490 -30.78 -40.19 -5.36
N ASP A 491 -32.11 -40.11 -5.28
CA ASP A 491 -32.95 -39.61 -6.39
C ASP A 491 -33.05 -38.08 -6.45
N ARG A 492 -32.40 -37.37 -5.55
CA ARG A 492 -32.45 -35.90 -5.54
C ARG A 492 -31.37 -35.30 -6.43
N GLU A 493 -31.77 -34.41 -7.31
CA GLU A 493 -30.82 -33.64 -8.10
C GLU A 493 -30.16 -32.54 -7.24
N MET A 494 -28.90 -32.31 -7.48
CA MET A 494 -28.09 -31.28 -6.80
C MET A 494 -26.97 -30.82 -7.72
N SER A 495 -26.71 -29.51 -7.77
CA SER A 495 -25.58 -28.96 -8.48
C SER A 495 -24.27 -29.09 -7.70
N THR A 496 -23.12 -28.99 -8.37
CA THR A 496 -21.83 -28.94 -7.68
C THR A 496 -21.66 -27.64 -6.89
N THR A 497 -22.29 -26.53 -7.27
CA THR A 497 -22.39 -25.31 -6.46
C THR A 497 -23.07 -25.60 -5.11
N MET A 498 -24.22 -26.32 -5.12
CA MET A 498 -24.90 -26.69 -3.86
C MET A 498 -24.11 -27.72 -3.06
N ALA A 499 -23.37 -28.61 -3.71
CA ALA A 499 -22.44 -29.49 -3.04
C ALA A 499 -21.34 -28.73 -2.30
N PHE A 500 -20.78 -27.70 -2.92
CA PHE A 500 -19.82 -26.79 -2.29
C PHE A 500 -20.42 -26.09 -1.07
N VAL A 501 -21.62 -25.51 -1.17
CA VAL A 501 -22.28 -24.83 -0.06
C VAL A 501 -22.52 -25.79 1.13
N ARG A 502 -22.91 -27.04 0.87
CA ARG A 502 -23.04 -28.05 1.91
C ARG A 502 -21.70 -28.38 2.57
N LEU A 503 -20.66 -28.56 1.77
CA LEU A 503 -19.30 -28.82 2.25
C LEU A 503 -18.80 -27.65 3.11
N LEU A 504 -18.96 -26.41 2.64
CA LEU A 504 -18.62 -25.21 3.40
C LEU A 504 -19.39 -25.15 4.73
N SER A 505 -20.69 -25.52 4.73
CA SER A 505 -21.52 -25.59 5.94
C SER A 505 -21.06 -26.67 6.94
N ILE A 506 -20.40 -27.72 6.50
CA ILE A 506 -19.75 -28.72 7.37
C ILE A 506 -18.48 -28.13 7.95
N MET A 507 -17.63 -27.54 7.13
CA MET A 507 -16.33 -27.00 7.54
C MET A 507 -16.45 -25.87 8.57
N VAL A 508 -17.40 -24.94 8.42
CA VAL A 508 -17.60 -23.84 9.39
C VAL A 508 -18.07 -24.31 10.76
N LYS A 509 -18.51 -25.57 10.88
CA LYS A 509 -18.91 -26.23 12.15
C LYS A 509 -17.81 -27.11 12.72
N ASP A 510 -16.72 -27.32 11.99
CA ASP A 510 -15.61 -28.13 12.46
C ASP A 510 -14.97 -27.49 13.70
N PRO A 511 -14.72 -28.26 14.78
CA PRO A 511 -14.22 -27.70 16.04
C PRO A 511 -12.80 -27.15 15.95
N HIS A 512 -12.01 -27.55 14.95
CA HIS A 512 -10.61 -27.18 14.81
C HIS A 512 -10.41 -26.04 13.81
N ILE A 513 -11.05 -26.11 12.64
CA ILE A 513 -10.87 -25.11 11.59
C ILE A 513 -12.07 -24.18 11.40
N GLY A 514 -13.24 -24.48 11.94
CA GLY A 514 -14.48 -23.78 11.62
C GLY A 514 -14.41 -22.27 11.83
N ALA A 515 -13.78 -21.80 12.90
CA ALA A 515 -13.58 -20.38 13.17
C ALA A 515 -12.61 -19.71 12.19
N ARG A 516 -11.74 -20.48 11.52
CA ARG A 516 -10.70 -20.05 10.58
C ARG A 516 -11.18 -20.01 9.13
N VAL A 517 -12.31 -20.66 8.82
CA VAL A 517 -12.89 -20.67 7.48
C VAL A 517 -13.47 -19.29 7.19
N VAL A 518 -13.09 -18.69 6.06
CA VAL A 518 -13.54 -17.36 5.65
C VAL A 518 -14.23 -17.46 4.29
N PRO A 519 -15.58 -17.48 4.26
CA PRO A 519 -16.32 -17.34 3.02
C PRO A 519 -16.24 -15.89 2.51
N ILE A 520 -15.90 -15.70 1.24
CA ILE A 520 -15.76 -14.38 0.59
C ILE A 520 -16.62 -14.37 -0.66
N VAL A 521 -17.45 -13.35 -0.82
CA VAL A 521 -18.39 -13.21 -1.93
C VAL A 521 -18.42 -11.79 -2.48
N PRO A 522 -18.58 -11.60 -3.80
CA PRO A 522 -18.70 -10.28 -4.43
C PRO A 522 -20.17 -9.94 -4.73
N ASP A 523 -21.03 -9.85 -3.69
CA ASP A 523 -22.47 -9.57 -3.80
C ASP A 523 -23.29 -10.64 -4.56
N GLU A 524 -22.83 -11.91 -4.55
CA GLU A 524 -23.45 -13.01 -5.32
C GLU A 524 -23.85 -14.22 -4.45
N ALA A 525 -23.93 -14.03 -3.13
CA ALA A 525 -24.23 -15.12 -2.20
C ALA A 525 -25.58 -15.80 -2.52
N ARG A 526 -26.61 -15.05 -2.93
CA ARG A 526 -27.91 -15.60 -3.30
C ARG A 526 -27.85 -16.43 -4.58
N THR A 527 -27.09 -15.99 -5.58
CA THR A 527 -26.87 -16.74 -6.83
C THR A 527 -26.19 -18.08 -6.56
N PHE A 528 -25.30 -18.14 -5.58
CA PHE A 528 -24.60 -19.37 -5.20
C PHE A 528 -25.30 -20.17 -4.11
N GLY A 529 -26.49 -19.75 -3.64
CA GLY A 529 -27.26 -20.45 -2.59
C GLY A 529 -26.62 -20.37 -1.21
N MET A 530 -25.83 -19.31 -0.95
CA MET A 530 -25.11 -19.09 0.31
C MET A 530 -25.87 -18.18 1.30
N GLU A 531 -27.02 -17.64 0.94
CA GLU A 531 -27.78 -16.70 1.77
C GLU A 531 -28.15 -17.24 3.15
N GLY A 532 -28.27 -18.55 3.28
CA GLY A 532 -28.49 -19.21 4.59
C GLY A 532 -27.35 -19.00 5.58
N MET A 533 -26.15 -18.70 5.09
CA MET A 533 -24.98 -18.42 5.91
C MET A 533 -25.04 -17.04 6.57
N PHE A 534 -25.78 -16.07 6.02
CA PHE A 534 -25.89 -14.72 6.61
C PHE A 534 -26.43 -14.76 8.03
N ARG A 535 -27.47 -15.55 8.28
CA ARG A 535 -28.01 -15.71 9.61
C ARG A 535 -27.11 -16.53 10.53
N GLN A 536 -26.48 -17.57 10.00
CA GLN A 536 -25.65 -18.50 10.79
C GLN A 536 -24.32 -17.87 11.20
N LEU A 537 -23.62 -17.21 10.27
CA LEU A 537 -22.27 -16.74 10.43
C LEU A 537 -22.17 -15.22 10.60
N GLY A 538 -23.16 -14.48 10.08
CA GLY A 538 -23.12 -13.04 9.97
C GLY A 538 -22.18 -12.55 8.85
N ILE A 539 -22.54 -11.45 8.22
CA ILE A 539 -21.68 -10.70 7.32
C ILE A 539 -20.82 -9.79 8.19
N TYR A 540 -19.52 -9.79 7.97
CA TYR A 540 -18.61 -8.93 8.72
C TYR A 540 -18.87 -7.45 8.43
N SER A 541 -19.05 -6.67 9.50
CA SER A 541 -19.10 -5.21 9.47
C SER A 541 -18.38 -4.67 10.69
N SER A 542 -17.38 -3.82 10.50
CA SER A 542 -16.55 -3.28 11.61
C SER A 542 -17.36 -2.53 12.67
N VAL A 543 -18.52 -1.98 12.29
CA VAL A 543 -19.45 -1.24 13.15
C VAL A 543 -20.71 -2.05 13.55
N GLY A 544 -20.84 -3.28 13.04
CA GLY A 544 -22.07 -4.08 13.19
C GLY A 544 -23.21 -3.55 12.34
N GLN A 545 -24.46 -3.88 12.71
CA GLN A 545 -25.66 -3.49 11.97
C GLN A 545 -26.34 -2.31 12.66
N LEU A 546 -26.30 -1.14 12.05
CA LEU A 546 -26.85 0.10 12.59
C LEU A 546 -28.29 0.39 12.15
N TYR A 547 -28.93 -0.53 11.45
CA TYR A 547 -30.29 -0.42 10.94
C TYR A 547 -31.05 -1.76 11.13
N GLU A 548 -32.36 -1.74 11.02
CA GLU A 548 -33.18 -2.94 10.99
C GLU A 548 -33.34 -3.41 9.54
N PRO A 549 -32.93 -4.65 9.19
CA PRO A 549 -33.11 -5.18 7.85
C PRO A 549 -34.59 -5.33 7.50
N VAL A 550 -34.96 -5.06 6.24
CA VAL A 550 -36.36 -5.16 5.75
C VAL A 550 -36.88 -6.59 5.77
N ASP A 551 -36.02 -7.58 5.82
CA ASP A 551 -36.31 -9.01 5.86
C ASP A 551 -36.18 -9.61 7.27
N THR A 552 -36.17 -8.77 8.31
CA THR A 552 -36.14 -9.19 9.71
C THR A 552 -37.25 -10.20 9.99
N GLY A 553 -36.89 -11.32 10.59
CA GLY A 553 -37.84 -12.42 10.87
C GLY A 553 -37.93 -13.49 9.77
N GLN A 554 -37.38 -13.27 8.58
CA GLN A 554 -37.26 -14.32 7.58
C GLN A 554 -36.13 -15.29 7.95
N ILE A 555 -36.26 -16.56 7.46
CA ILE A 555 -35.26 -17.60 7.76
C ILE A 555 -33.86 -17.24 7.21
N MET A 556 -33.80 -16.53 6.08
CA MET A 556 -32.58 -16.14 5.38
C MET A 556 -32.42 -14.62 5.39
N SER A 557 -32.66 -13.97 6.56
CA SER A 557 -32.51 -12.53 6.69
C SER A 557 -31.04 -12.08 6.54
N TYR A 558 -30.88 -10.91 5.92
CA TYR A 558 -29.58 -10.23 5.82
C TYR A 558 -29.13 -9.79 7.22
N ARG A 559 -27.91 -10.15 7.62
CA ARG A 559 -27.39 -9.85 8.95
C ARG A 559 -25.93 -9.44 8.89
N GLU A 560 -25.65 -8.20 9.29
CA GLU A 560 -24.31 -7.71 9.54
C GLU A 560 -23.97 -7.84 11.03
N ASP A 561 -22.72 -8.19 11.31
CA ASP A 561 -22.25 -8.40 12.69
C ASP A 561 -20.76 -8.07 12.78
N ARG A 562 -20.35 -7.43 13.86
CA ARG A 562 -18.94 -7.15 14.14
C ARG A 562 -18.09 -8.42 14.25
N HIS A 563 -18.72 -9.52 14.66
CA HIS A 563 -18.10 -10.85 14.73
C HIS A 563 -18.45 -11.71 13.51
N GLY A 564 -19.05 -11.11 12.48
CA GLY A 564 -19.43 -11.80 11.26
C GLY A 564 -18.26 -12.50 10.60
N GLN A 565 -18.53 -13.67 10.01
CA GLN A 565 -17.51 -14.53 9.41
C GLN A 565 -17.44 -14.39 7.90
N VAL A 566 -18.57 -14.08 7.25
CA VAL A 566 -18.66 -13.90 5.80
C VAL A 566 -18.14 -12.51 5.44
N MET A 567 -17.23 -12.43 4.47
CA MET A 567 -16.82 -11.16 3.87
C MET A 567 -17.63 -10.92 2.59
N GLU A 568 -18.49 -9.92 2.63
CA GLU A 568 -19.30 -9.45 1.50
C GLU A 568 -18.68 -8.18 0.95
N GLU A 569 -18.04 -8.28 -0.21
CA GLU A 569 -17.19 -7.19 -0.74
C GLU A 569 -17.90 -6.28 -1.74
N GLY A 570 -19.17 -6.58 -2.07
CA GLY A 570 -19.92 -5.89 -3.11
C GLY A 570 -19.48 -6.30 -4.52
N ILE A 571 -20.00 -5.64 -5.55
CA ILE A 571 -19.66 -5.91 -6.96
C ILE A 571 -18.25 -5.41 -7.24
N ASN A 572 -17.27 -6.14 -6.73
CA ASN A 572 -15.85 -5.75 -6.72
C ASN A 572 -14.94 -6.99 -6.66
N GLU A 573 -14.72 -7.63 -7.80
CA GLU A 573 -13.90 -8.85 -7.87
C GLU A 573 -12.45 -8.59 -7.46
N GLY A 574 -11.89 -7.43 -7.84
CA GLY A 574 -10.52 -7.06 -7.43
C GLY A 574 -10.37 -6.92 -5.92
N GLY A 575 -11.32 -6.26 -5.26
CA GLY A 575 -11.35 -6.12 -3.81
C GLY A 575 -11.61 -7.45 -3.10
N ALA A 576 -12.60 -8.24 -3.57
CA ALA A 576 -12.89 -9.55 -3.01
C ALA A 576 -11.69 -10.50 -3.10
N PHE A 577 -10.96 -10.47 -4.25
CA PHE A 577 -9.72 -11.23 -4.37
C PHE A 577 -8.62 -10.70 -3.43
N ALA A 578 -8.48 -9.39 -3.28
CA ALA A 578 -7.51 -8.81 -2.34
C ALA A 578 -7.84 -9.16 -0.88
N ALA A 579 -9.13 -9.24 -0.51
CA ALA A 579 -9.58 -9.78 0.78
C ALA A 579 -9.18 -11.26 0.95
N TRP A 580 -9.46 -12.07 -0.09
CA TRP A 580 -9.03 -13.46 -0.11
C TRP A 580 -7.51 -13.60 0.01
N LEU A 581 -6.74 -12.79 -0.72
CA LEU A 581 -5.28 -12.80 -0.68
C LEU A 581 -4.74 -12.43 0.72
N ALA A 582 -5.34 -11.44 1.36
CA ALA A 582 -4.99 -11.06 2.72
C ALA A 582 -5.26 -12.19 3.73
N ALA A 583 -6.40 -12.88 3.59
CA ALA A 583 -6.72 -14.06 4.39
C ALA A 583 -5.80 -15.26 4.06
N ALA A 584 -5.52 -15.51 2.79
CA ALA A 584 -4.68 -16.61 2.29
C ALA A 584 -3.20 -16.48 2.67
N THR A 585 -2.76 -15.27 3.06
CA THR A 585 -1.41 -14.97 3.54
C THR A 585 -1.36 -14.65 5.03
N SER A 586 -2.46 -14.81 5.75
CA SER A 586 -2.58 -14.48 7.18
C SER A 586 -1.60 -15.25 8.08
N TYR A 587 -1.27 -16.51 7.72
CA TYR A 587 -0.25 -17.31 8.40
C TYR A 587 1.10 -16.59 8.50
N SER A 588 1.45 -15.83 7.45
CA SER A 588 2.70 -15.09 7.35
C SER A 588 2.60 -13.69 7.93
N ASN A 589 1.48 -13.01 7.66
CA ASN A 589 1.33 -11.58 7.97
C ASN A 589 0.78 -11.33 9.38
N HIS A 590 0.04 -12.30 9.93
CA HIS A 590 -0.68 -12.12 11.20
C HIS A 590 -0.41 -13.23 12.23
N ALA A 591 0.43 -14.20 11.91
CA ALA A 591 0.70 -15.39 12.71
C ALA A 591 -0.58 -16.19 13.07
N GLU A 592 -1.60 -16.07 12.22
CA GLU A 592 -2.89 -16.75 12.36
C GLU A 592 -3.28 -17.34 11.00
N THR A 593 -3.48 -18.65 10.94
CA THR A 593 -3.78 -19.34 9.68
C THR A 593 -5.28 -19.35 9.40
N LEU A 594 -5.73 -18.62 8.38
CA LEU A 594 -7.10 -18.66 7.88
C LEU A 594 -7.22 -19.63 6.69
N VAL A 595 -8.43 -20.11 6.45
CA VAL A 595 -8.79 -20.99 5.32
C VAL A 595 -9.84 -20.28 4.47
N PRO A 596 -9.42 -19.43 3.54
CA PRO A 596 -10.35 -18.62 2.75
C PRO A 596 -10.90 -19.37 1.55
N PHE A 597 -12.20 -19.13 1.29
CA PHE A 597 -12.94 -19.58 0.11
C PHE A 597 -13.55 -18.36 -0.56
N TYR A 598 -13.11 -18.05 -1.78
CA TYR A 598 -13.69 -17.00 -2.59
C TYR A 598 -14.43 -17.59 -3.77
N ILE A 599 -15.74 -17.35 -3.87
CA ILE A 599 -16.59 -17.80 -4.96
C ILE A 599 -17.01 -16.60 -5.81
N TYR A 600 -16.93 -16.76 -7.13
CA TYR A 600 -17.23 -15.72 -8.11
C TYR A 600 -17.64 -16.37 -9.44
N TYR A 601 -18.14 -15.59 -10.38
CA TYR A 601 -18.40 -16.09 -11.73
C TYR A 601 -17.09 -16.49 -12.43
N SER A 602 -16.97 -17.74 -12.85
CA SER A 602 -15.75 -18.30 -13.47
C SER A 602 -15.32 -17.51 -14.71
N MET A 603 -16.30 -17.05 -15.51
CA MET A 603 -16.06 -16.27 -16.71
C MET A 603 -15.32 -14.96 -16.42
N PHE A 604 -15.66 -14.25 -15.34
CA PHE A 604 -15.08 -12.94 -15.03
C PHE A 604 -13.82 -13.01 -14.18
N GLY A 605 -13.60 -14.09 -13.44
CA GLY A 605 -12.53 -14.23 -12.48
C GLY A 605 -11.15 -13.89 -13.02
N PHE A 606 -10.51 -14.85 -13.65
CA PHE A 606 -9.11 -14.68 -14.10
C PHE A 606 -8.90 -13.54 -15.09
N GLN A 607 -9.86 -13.18 -15.91
CA GLN A 607 -9.69 -12.04 -16.82
C GLN A 607 -9.71 -10.68 -16.11
N ARG A 608 -10.36 -10.56 -14.93
CA ARG A 608 -10.35 -9.33 -14.13
C ARG A 608 -9.25 -9.28 -13.10
N ILE A 609 -8.84 -10.43 -12.56
CA ILE A 609 -7.96 -10.55 -11.42
C ILE A 609 -6.65 -11.30 -11.74
N GLY A 610 -6.31 -11.46 -12.99
CA GLY A 610 -5.15 -12.25 -13.42
C GLY A 610 -3.84 -11.83 -12.78
N ASP A 611 -3.57 -10.53 -12.68
CA ASP A 611 -2.37 -9.99 -12.05
C ASP A 611 -2.35 -10.25 -10.53
N LEU A 612 -3.50 -10.14 -9.86
CA LEU A 612 -3.63 -10.53 -8.44
C LEU A 612 -3.43 -12.04 -8.23
N CYS A 613 -3.84 -12.88 -9.19
CA CYS A 613 -3.57 -14.33 -9.16
C CYS A 613 -2.07 -14.62 -9.22
N TRP A 614 -1.32 -13.91 -10.06
CA TRP A 614 0.14 -13.98 -10.09
C TRP A 614 0.74 -13.51 -8.76
N ALA A 615 0.29 -12.38 -8.22
CA ALA A 615 0.73 -11.88 -6.91
C ALA A 615 0.45 -12.90 -5.80
N ALA A 616 -0.68 -13.63 -5.86
CA ALA A 616 -0.99 -14.70 -4.92
C ALA A 616 0.01 -15.85 -5.01
N GLY A 617 0.44 -16.20 -6.22
CA GLY A 617 1.51 -17.17 -6.44
C GLY A 617 2.82 -16.73 -5.81
N ASP A 618 3.24 -15.51 -6.09
CA ASP A 618 4.47 -14.90 -5.57
C ASP A 618 4.49 -14.78 -4.05
N LEU A 619 3.31 -14.59 -3.43
CA LEU A 619 3.12 -14.52 -1.97
C LEU A 619 3.03 -15.88 -1.28
N SER A 620 3.01 -16.99 -2.04
CA SER A 620 2.74 -18.32 -1.49
C SER A 620 1.38 -18.39 -0.76
N ALA A 621 0.35 -17.77 -1.33
CA ALA A 621 -1.00 -17.77 -0.81
C ALA A 621 -1.56 -19.20 -0.69
N ARG A 622 -2.45 -19.43 0.31
CA ARG A 622 -3.09 -20.73 0.57
C ARG A 622 -4.59 -20.53 0.76
N GLY A 623 -5.37 -21.17 -0.09
CA GLY A 623 -6.83 -21.04 -0.06
C GLY A 623 -7.47 -21.57 -1.34
N PHE A 624 -8.77 -21.40 -1.41
CA PHE A 624 -9.60 -21.92 -2.49
C PHE A 624 -10.30 -20.79 -3.23
N LEU A 625 -10.23 -20.84 -4.55
CA LEU A 625 -10.99 -20.03 -5.48
C LEU A 625 -12.04 -20.92 -6.14
N LEU A 626 -13.30 -20.52 -6.12
CA LEU A 626 -14.42 -21.24 -6.71
C LEU A 626 -14.95 -20.46 -7.91
N GLY A 627 -14.76 -20.99 -9.11
CA GLY A 627 -15.36 -20.46 -10.33
C GLY A 627 -16.80 -20.93 -10.46
N GLY A 628 -17.74 -20.17 -9.95
CA GLY A 628 -19.17 -20.47 -9.97
C GLY A 628 -19.79 -20.26 -11.34
N THR A 629 -20.99 -20.83 -11.57
CA THR A 629 -21.74 -20.78 -12.84
C THR A 629 -20.91 -21.21 -14.07
N SER A 630 -19.94 -22.11 -13.82
CA SER A 630 -19.12 -22.67 -14.89
C SER A 630 -19.99 -23.50 -15.85
N GLY A 631 -19.70 -23.48 -17.13
CA GLY A 631 -20.36 -24.25 -18.13
C GLY A 631 -20.76 -23.45 -19.38
N ARG A 632 -21.04 -24.19 -20.48
CA ARG A 632 -21.35 -23.58 -21.78
C ARG A 632 -22.80 -23.79 -22.20
N THR A 633 -23.45 -24.84 -21.70
CA THR A 633 -24.75 -25.30 -22.20
C THR A 633 -25.89 -25.02 -21.21
N THR A 634 -25.58 -24.74 -19.94
CA THR A 634 -26.58 -24.61 -18.87
C THR A 634 -26.91 -23.15 -18.54
N LEU A 635 -26.27 -22.20 -19.24
CA LEU A 635 -26.39 -20.75 -18.98
C LEU A 635 -27.13 -20.01 -20.12
N ASN A 636 -28.03 -20.66 -20.82
CA ASN A 636 -28.72 -20.06 -21.97
C ASN A 636 -29.47 -18.75 -21.59
N GLY A 637 -30.04 -18.67 -20.41
CA GLY A 637 -30.76 -17.48 -19.94
C GLY A 637 -29.84 -16.31 -19.58
N GLU A 638 -28.57 -16.57 -19.29
CA GLU A 638 -27.59 -15.54 -18.88
C GLU A 638 -26.75 -15.02 -20.05
N GLY A 639 -26.79 -15.69 -21.20
CA GLY A 639 -26.13 -15.30 -22.45
C GLY A 639 -24.64 -15.64 -22.50
N LEU A 640 -24.04 -15.31 -23.65
CA LEU A 640 -22.67 -15.67 -24.00
C LEU A 640 -21.61 -15.11 -23.01
N GLN A 641 -21.83 -13.95 -22.45
CA GLN A 641 -20.89 -13.29 -21.54
C GLN A 641 -20.66 -14.04 -20.22
N HIS A 642 -21.52 -15.00 -19.86
CA HIS A 642 -21.36 -15.83 -18.66
C HIS A 642 -20.81 -17.24 -18.97
N GLN A 643 -20.72 -17.60 -20.24
CA GLN A 643 -20.27 -18.95 -20.64
C GLN A 643 -18.75 -19.06 -20.55
N ASP A 644 -18.27 -19.92 -19.68
CA ASP A 644 -16.85 -20.17 -19.46
C ASP A 644 -16.39 -21.47 -20.15
N GLY A 645 -15.23 -21.41 -20.72
CA GLY A 645 -14.54 -22.56 -21.29
C GLY A 645 -13.02 -22.37 -21.36
N HIS A 646 -12.53 -21.28 -20.72
CA HIS A 646 -11.15 -20.82 -20.84
C HIS A 646 -10.50 -20.47 -19.50
N SER A 647 -11.24 -20.35 -18.40
CA SER A 647 -10.70 -19.93 -17.11
C SER A 647 -9.58 -20.84 -16.59
N HIS A 648 -9.67 -22.15 -16.81
CA HIS A 648 -8.63 -23.11 -16.47
C HIS A 648 -7.33 -22.91 -17.27
N ILE A 649 -7.42 -22.45 -18.51
CA ILE A 649 -6.24 -22.12 -19.33
C ILE A 649 -5.52 -20.94 -18.71
N LEU A 650 -6.26 -19.90 -18.30
CA LEU A 650 -5.70 -18.73 -17.61
C LEU A 650 -5.11 -19.10 -16.25
N ALA A 651 -5.84 -19.88 -15.44
CA ALA A 651 -5.39 -20.34 -14.14
C ALA A 651 -4.11 -21.18 -14.24
N GLY A 652 -4.03 -22.06 -15.25
CA GLY A 652 -2.86 -22.90 -15.50
C GLY A 652 -1.59 -22.13 -15.92
N THR A 653 -1.68 -20.83 -16.20
CA THR A 653 -0.49 -19.99 -16.43
C THR A 653 0.24 -19.66 -15.15
N VAL A 654 -0.44 -19.68 -13.98
CA VAL A 654 0.19 -19.43 -12.68
C VAL A 654 0.78 -20.73 -12.14
N PRO A 655 2.12 -20.84 -11.94
CA PRO A 655 2.81 -22.11 -11.71
C PRO A 655 2.36 -22.89 -10.47
N ASN A 656 1.88 -22.22 -9.44
CA ASN A 656 1.43 -22.82 -8.19
C ASN A 656 -0.09 -22.71 -7.95
N CYS A 657 -0.87 -22.42 -8.99
CA CYS A 657 -2.31 -22.55 -9.01
C CYS A 657 -2.70 -23.96 -9.47
N VAL A 658 -3.31 -24.75 -8.58
CA VAL A 658 -3.77 -26.12 -8.88
C VAL A 658 -5.22 -26.04 -9.30
N THR A 659 -5.56 -26.58 -10.50
CA THR A 659 -6.89 -26.39 -11.08
C THR A 659 -7.66 -27.70 -11.21
N TYR A 660 -8.97 -27.68 -10.88
CA TYR A 660 -9.89 -28.81 -11.01
C TYR A 660 -11.27 -28.40 -11.52
N ASP A 661 -11.90 -29.29 -12.31
CA ASP A 661 -13.26 -29.16 -12.81
C ASP A 661 -14.09 -30.42 -12.45
N PRO A 662 -14.50 -30.56 -11.17
CA PRO A 662 -15.23 -31.73 -10.70
C PRO A 662 -16.63 -31.80 -11.28
N THR A 663 -17.04 -32.99 -11.74
CA THR A 663 -18.39 -33.28 -12.20
C THR A 663 -19.31 -33.66 -11.04
N PHE A 664 -18.79 -34.34 -10.02
CA PHE A 664 -19.60 -34.90 -8.94
C PHE A 664 -19.24 -34.38 -7.55
N ALA A 665 -20.25 -34.42 -6.66
CA ALA A 665 -20.10 -33.92 -5.29
C ALA A 665 -18.99 -34.65 -4.51
N TYR A 666 -18.81 -35.95 -4.70
CA TYR A 666 -17.75 -36.70 -4.04
C TYR A 666 -16.35 -36.28 -4.52
N GLU A 667 -16.20 -35.98 -5.82
CA GLU A 667 -14.93 -35.47 -6.36
C GLU A 667 -14.56 -34.12 -5.70
N LEU A 668 -15.54 -33.23 -5.61
CA LEU A 668 -15.35 -31.93 -4.97
C LEU A 668 -14.93 -32.09 -3.49
N ALA A 669 -15.55 -33.04 -2.76
CA ALA A 669 -15.19 -33.33 -1.36
C ALA A 669 -13.75 -33.83 -1.23
N VAL A 670 -13.33 -34.76 -2.09
CA VAL A 670 -11.97 -35.30 -2.13
C VAL A 670 -10.97 -34.19 -2.48
N ILE A 671 -11.24 -33.38 -3.51
CA ILE A 671 -10.35 -32.28 -3.95
C ILE A 671 -10.16 -31.25 -2.84
N ILE A 672 -11.23 -30.84 -2.16
CA ILE A 672 -11.12 -29.86 -1.08
C ILE A 672 -10.39 -30.43 0.12
N GLN A 673 -10.70 -31.67 0.54
CA GLN A 673 -9.99 -32.31 1.64
C GLN A 673 -8.49 -32.48 1.33
N HIS A 674 -8.17 -32.90 0.08
CA HIS A 674 -6.78 -32.98 -0.38
C HIS A 674 -6.11 -31.60 -0.39
N GLY A 675 -6.80 -30.55 -0.85
CA GLY A 675 -6.29 -29.18 -0.81
C GLY A 675 -6.00 -28.68 0.62
N LEU A 676 -6.87 -29.00 1.58
CA LEU A 676 -6.63 -28.72 2.99
C LEU A 676 -5.35 -29.42 3.48
N GLN A 677 -5.18 -30.71 3.14
CA GLN A 677 -3.99 -31.48 3.51
C GLN A 677 -2.72 -30.83 2.91
N VAL A 678 -2.71 -30.60 1.59
CA VAL A 678 -1.54 -30.10 0.88
C VAL A 678 -1.13 -28.70 1.35
N MET A 679 -2.08 -27.79 1.55
CA MET A 679 -1.80 -26.40 1.86
C MET A 679 -1.54 -26.15 3.34
N PHE A 680 -2.29 -26.80 4.24
CA PHE A 680 -2.31 -26.45 5.66
C PHE A 680 -1.69 -27.48 6.59
N VAL A 681 -1.44 -28.72 6.11
CA VAL A 681 -0.72 -29.77 6.84
C VAL A 681 0.66 -29.96 6.26
N ASP A 682 0.75 -30.25 4.95
CA ASP A 682 2.02 -30.45 4.23
C ASP A 682 2.73 -29.12 3.91
N LYS A 683 2.03 -28.01 4.02
CA LYS A 683 2.54 -26.64 3.88
C LYS A 683 3.09 -26.30 2.49
N ARG A 684 2.60 -26.95 1.43
CA ARG A 684 3.01 -26.62 0.06
C ARG A 684 2.51 -25.23 -0.30
N PRO A 685 3.36 -24.38 -0.94
CA PRO A 685 3.00 -23.02 -1.32
C PRO A 685 2.21 -23.02 -2.64
N CYS A 686 0.93 -23.39 -2.55
CA CYS A 686 0.00 -23.42 -3.69
C CYS A 686 -1.39 -22.97 -3.23
N TYR A 687 -2.26 -22.66 -4.20
CA TYR A 687 -3.68 -22.43 -3.99
C TYR A 687 -4.49 -23.17 -5.06
N PHE A 688 -5.78 -23.40 -4.78
CA PHE A 688 -6.63 -24.20 -5.63
C PHE A 688 -7.66 -23.33 -6.35
N TYR A 689 -7.84 -23.57 -7.65
CA TYR A 689 -8.96 -23.05 -8.43
C TYR A 689 -9.85 -24.20 -8.88
N ILE A 690 -11.13 -24.15 -8.50
CA ILE A 690 -12.10 -25.21 -8.71
C ILE A 690 -13.33 -24.61 -9.37
N THR A 691 -13.74 -25.12 -10.54
CA THR A 691 -14.99 -24.70 -11.17
C THR A 691 -16.17 -25.51 -10.65
N VAL A 692 -17.34 -24.85 -10.50
CA VAL A 692 -18.60 -25.47 -10.06
C VAL A 692 -19.75 -24.95 -10.92
N THR A 693 -20.74 -25.81 -11.16
CA THR A 693 -21.91 -25.51 -12.01
C THR A 693 -23.19 -25.43 -11.23
N ASN A 694 -24.17 -24.65 -11.72
CA ASN A 694 -25.49 -24.52 -11.15
C ASN A 694 -26.51 -25.53 -11.72
N GLU A 695 -26.14 -26.31 -12.73
CA GLU A 695 -27.00 -27.38 -13.25
C GLU A 695 -27.23 -28.46 -12.19
N ASN A 696 -28.49 -28.85 -12.00
CA ASN A 696 -28.88 -29.89 -11.08
C ASN A 696 -28.93 -31.24 -11.79
N TYR A 697 -28.34 -32.25 -11.22
CA TYR A 697 -28.37 -33.67 -11.67
C TYR A 697 -28.15 -34.59 -10.46
N VAL A 698 -28.49 -35.85 -10.64
CA VAL A 698 -28.29 -36.87 -9.62
C VAL A 698 -26.80 -37.07 -9.38
N GLN A 699 -26.40 -36.94 -8.13
CA GLN A 699 -25.02 -37.13 -7.70
C GLN A 699 -24.78 -38.60 -7.32
N PRO A 700 -23.90 -39.33 -8.06
CA PRO A 700 -23.59 -40.73 -7.72
C PRO A 700 -22.81 -40.84 -6.41
N PRO A 701 -22.84 -42.01 -5.77
CA PRO A 701 -21.94 -42.29 -4.66
C PRO A 701 -20.48 -42.42 -5.14
N MET A 702 -19.55 -42.15 -4.26
CA MET A 702 -18.11 -42.34 -4.53
C MET A 702 -17.83 -43.81 -4.83
N PRO A 703 -17.14 -44.14 -5.95
CA PRO A 703 -16.72 -45.50 -6.24
C PRO A 703 -15.75 -46.05 -5.17
N ALA A 704 -15.84 -47.33 -4.87
CA ALA A 704 -14.90 -47.97 -3.94
C ALA A 704 -13.45 -47.90 -4.49
N GLY A 705 -12.52 -47.54 -3.63
CA GLY A 705 -11.09 -47.42 -3.97
C GLY A 705 -10.67 -46.04 -4.52
N CYS A 706 -11.58 -45.05 -4.48
CA CYS A 706 -11.29 -43.67 -4.90
C CYS A 706 -11.06 -42.71 -3.71
N GLU A 707 -10.78 -43.26 -2.50
CA GLU A 707 -10.59 -42.46 -1.27
C GLU A 707 -9.28 -41.64 -1.27
N SER A 708 -8.35 -41.96 -2.15
CA SER A 708 -7.02 -41.35 -2.22
C SER A 708 -6.76 -40.66 -3.56
N GLY A 709 -7.73 -40.05 -4.15
CA GLY A 709 -7.71 -39.10 -5.26
C GLY A 709 -6.76 -39.32 -6.40
#